data_9c3628825b6d35f9b72377238e671655
#
_entry.id   9c3628825b6d35f9b72377238e671655
#
_cell.length_a   1.000
_cell.length_b   1.000
_cell.length_c   1.000
_cell.angle_alpha   90.00
_cell.angle_beta   90.00
_cell.angle_gamma   90.00
#
_symmetry.space_group_name_H-M   'P 1'
#
loop_
_entity.id
_entity.type
_entity.pdbx_description
1 polymer ?
#
loop_
_entity_poly.entity_id
_entity_poly.type
_entity_poly.pdbx_seq_one_letter_code
_entity_poly.pdbx_strand_id
1 'polypeptide(L)'
;MTRSTRQDTGQEQFLTVLSRDEALARFEAALFPRTIPTEELTLADALGLALADDVMAPIDVPPFDRSNVDGFAVRAADMATASEALPARLLLNHETIACGVAPQIPVLAGTATSISTGGPVPRGADAIVMVEHTQPTEGDAIEVRRGASPGQFISNAGSDIARGEVLLRAGTVIGSREIGMLAACGIALVTVARKLRVAVLSTGDELVQPGDVLRPAGIYDANGAIVSAAITENGGEASFLGAYPDDEAKLEAAMREALAAHEVLILSGGTSKGAGDVSHRIVNRLGAPGIVAHGVALKPGKPLCLAVCDGKPVVVLPGFPTSAMFTLHDMIVPLLRRMAGLPPRTEAKVTAKVPLRIPSELGRTEFVMVSLVEGDEGLVAYPTGKGSGAITSFAQADGFISIEALADNMPAGSEASVTLFTPHVRVPDLVVIGSNCTGLDLVVGILFRAGLTVRSIAVGSLGGLAAAKRSECDIAPIHLFDAKTQSYNAPFLSDGLELVEGWRRMQGIVYRPSDIRFQGADADEAVRAALADPNCMMVNRNQGSGTRILIDQLLGPARPDGYWNQPRSHNAVAAAVAQNRADWGVTIAPVAQSAGLGFIALKEEHYDFALVSARNERPAVQAFLTALTSPEFNEGIERMGFTRPG
;
A
#
# COMPACT_ATOMS: atom_id res chain seq x y z
N MET A 1 56.19 -8.25 -31.61
CA MET A 1 55.04 -7.34 -31.46
C MET A 1 53.77 -8.18 -31.40
N THR A 2 53.41 -8.61 -30.20
CA THR A 2 52.21 -9.42 -29.91
C THR A 2 51.05 -8.47 -29.61
N ARG A 3 50.04 -8.42 -30.46
CA ARG A 3 48.80 -7.73 -30.22
C ARG A 3 48.04 -8.43 -29.07
N SER A 4 47.96 -7.79 -27.95
CA SER A 4 47.04 -8.15 -26.86
C SER A 4 45.59 -8.05 -27.39
N THR A 5 44.90 -9.15 -27.46
CA THR A 5 43.46 -9.24 -27.65
C THR A 5 42.80 -8.66 -26.41
N ARG A 6 42.25 -7.45 -26.50
CA ARG A 6 41.28 -6.94 -25.50
C ARG A 6 40.13 -7.94 -25.47
N GLN A 7 39.90 -8.57 -24.33
CA GLN A 7 38.66 -9.22 -24.02
C GLN A 7 37.55 -8.17 -24.09
N ASP A 8 36.62 -8.40 -24.99
CA ASP A 8 35.40 -7.63 -25.14
C ASP A 8 34.58 -7.82 -23.84
N THR A 9 34.47 -6.81 -23.01
CA THR A 9 33.82 -6.88 -21.68
C THR A 9 32.31 -6.83 -21.80
N GLY A 10 31.73 -7.23 -22.91
CA GLY A 10 30.28 -7.52 -23.08
C GLY A 10 29.24 -6.59 -22.47
N GLN A 11 29.62 -5.35 -22.12
CA GLN A 11 28.69 -4.36 -21.59
C GLN A 11 28.08 -3.56 -22.74
N GLU A 12 26.84 -3.85 -23.09
CA GLU A 12 26.07 -3.03 -24.03
C GLU A 12 25.51 -1.79 -23.33
N GLN A 13 25.69 -0.62 -23.93
CA GLN A 13 25.06 0.62 -23.46
C GLN A 13 23.66 0.75 -24.07
N PHE A 14 22.68 1.22 -23.29
CA PHE A 14 21.41 1.68 -23.86
C PHE A 14 21.69 2.81 -24.86
N LEU A 15 21.49 2.53 -26.13
CA LEU A 15 21.80 3.47 -27.21
C LEU A 15 20.80 4.62 -27.25
N THR A 16 19.55 4.39 -26.80
CA THR A 16 18.48 5.40 -26.82
C THR A 16 17.59 5.24 -25.60
N VAL A 17 17.65 6.20 -24.67
CA VAL A 17 16.73 6.27 -23.51
C VAL A 17 15.56 7.15 -23.94
N LEU A 18 14.35 6.59 -23.95
CA LEU A 18 13.13 7.30 -24.30
C LEU A 18 12.56 8.07 -23.10
N SER A 19 11.84 9.16 -23.37
CA SER A 19 10.99 9.74 -22.34
C SER A 19 9.90 8.74 -21.93
N ARG A 20 9.32 8.92 -20.74
CA ARG A 20 8.21 8.10 -20.25
C ARG A 20 7.04 8.06 -21.24
N ASP A 21 6.62 9.24 -21.69
CA ASP A 21 5.45 9.37 -22.57
C ASP A 21 5.71 8.80 -23.97
N GLU A 22 6.92 8.95 -24.50
CA GLU A 22 7.28 8.33 -25.78
C GLU A 22 7.33 6.81 -25.70
N ALA A 23 7.86 6.25 -24.60
CA ALA A 23 7.90 4.80 -24.39
C ALA A 23 6.48 4.21 -24.29
N LEU A 24 5.58 4.87 -23.54
CA LEU A 24 4.17 4.48 -23.45
C LEU A 24 3.46 4.60 -24.80
N ALA A 25 3.62 5.70 -25.52
CA ALA A 25 2.99 5.90 -26.81
C ALA A 25 3.39 4.82 -27.83
N ARG A 26 4.67 4.42 -27.88
CA ARG A 26 5.15 3.35 -28.75
C ARG A 26 4.56 1.99 -28.33
N PHE A 27 4.49 1.72 -27.03
CA PHE A 27 3.95 0.48 -26.50
C PHE A 27 2.45 0.36 -26.78
N GLU A 28 1.68 1.41 -26.53
CA GLU A 28 0.26 1.46 -26.83
C GLU A 28 -0.04 1.33 -28.33
N ALA A 29 0.70 2.02 -29.17
CA ALA A 29 0.54 1.94 -30.62
C ALA A 29 0.76 0.54 -31.17
N ALA A 30 1.63 -0.26 -30.54
CA ALA A 30 1.89 -1.65 -30.92
C ALA A 30 0.83 -2.63 -30.39
N LEU A 31 0.06 -2.25 -29.34
CA LEU A 31 -0.93 -3.12 -28.69
C LEU A 31 -2.37 -2.85 -29.09
N PHE A 32 -2.72 -1.62 -29.47
CA PHE A 32 -4.11 -1.21 -29.75
C PHE A 32 -4.31 -0.80 -31.22
N PRO A 33 -5.53 -0.99 -31.78
CA PRO A 33 -6.74 -1.50 -31.13
C PRO A 33 -6.68 -3.02 -30.83
N ARG A 34 -7.38 -3.44 -29.78
CA ARG A 34 -7.44 -4.83 -29.34
C ARG A 34 -8.86 -5.18 -28.90
N THR A 35 -9.34 -6.38 -29.26
CA THR A 35 -10.59 -6.92 -28.73
C THR A 35 -10.38 -7.44 -27.31
N ILE A 36 -11.26 -7.03 -26.40
CA ILE A 36 -11.27 -7.53 -25.02
C ILE A 36 -12.02 -8.86 -25.00
N PRO A 37 -11.40 -9.97 -24.58
CA PRO A 37 -12.12 -11.24 -24.44
C PRO A 37 -13.23 -11.13 -23.40
N THR A 38 -14.35 -11.79 -23.65
CA THR A 38 -15.53 -11.78 -22.75
C THR A 38 -15.88 -13.18 -22.30
N GLU A 39 -16.58 -13.28 -21.18
CA GLU A 39 -17.13 -14.53 -20.65
C GLU A 39 -18.45 -14.28 -19.93
N GLU A 40 -19.31 -15.29 -19.87
CA GLU A 40 -20.57 -15.24 -19.13
C GLU A 40 -20.35 -15.85 -17.74
N LEU A 41 -20.66 -15.09 -16.69
CA LEU A 41 -20.42 -15.47 -15.29
C LEU A 41 -21.68 -15.28 -14.45
N THR A 42 -21.72 -15.98 -13.31
CA THR A 42 -22.70 -15.73 -12.26
C THR A 42 -22.47 -14.35 -11.63
N LEU A 43 -23.50 -13.77 -11.01
CA LEU A 43 -23.37 -12.46 -10.34
C LEU A 43 -22.26 -12.47 -9.26
N ALA A 44 -22.08 -13.58 -8.55
CA ALA A 44 -21.06 -13.71 -7.53
C ALA A 44 -19.64 -13.70 -8.12
N ASP A 45 -19.43 -14.39 -9.24
CA ASP A 45 -18.14 -14.49 -9.91
C ASP A 45 -17.79 -13.23 -10.71
N ALA A 46 -18.82 -12.44 -11.09
CA ALA A 46 -18.68 -11.19 -11.84
C ALA A 46 -18.22 -9.99 -10.96
N LEU A 47 -18.18 -10.15 -9.64
CA LEU A 47 -17.79 -9.07 -8.72
C LEU A 47 -16.41 -8.50 -9.06
N GLY A 48 -16.33 -7.17 -9.24
CA GLY A 48 -15.10 -6.45 -9.57
C GLY A 48 -14.70 -6.47 -11.04
N LEU A 49 -15.47 -7.15 -11.91
CA LEU A 49 -15.26 -7.18 -13.36
C LEU A 49 -16.10 -6.12 -14.07
N ALA A 50 -15.70 -5.74 -15.27
CA ALA A 50 -16.42 -4.79 -16.10
C ALA A 50 -17.43 -5.51 -17.01
N LEU A 51 -18.66 -5.00 -17.11
CA LEU A 51 -19.64 -5.48 -18.06
C LEU A 51 -19.15 -5.32 -19.50
N ALA A 52 -19.34 -6.34 -20.31
CA ALA A 52 -19.00 -6.32 -21.73
C ALA A 52 -20.09 -5.63 -22.57
N ASP A 53 -21.35 -5.81 -22.19
CA ASP A 53 -22.53 -5.35 -22.92
C ASP A 53 -23.47 -4.55 -22.00
N ASP A 54 -24.37 -3.76 -22.61
CA ASP A 54 -25.47 -3.12 -21.89
C ASP A 54 -26.43 -4.17 -21.36
N VAL A 55 -26.89 -4.04 -20.13
CA VAL A 55 -27.89 -4.93 -19.52
C VAL A 55 -29.23 -4.24 -19.45
N MET A 56 -30.24 -4.85 -20.06
CA MET A 56 -31.61 -4.35 -20.12
C MET A 56 -32.47 -5.04 -19.07
N ALA A 57 -33.43 -4.32 -18.48
CA ALA A 57 -34.41 -4.87 -17.56
C ALA A 57 -35.37 -5.86 -18.28
N PRO A 58 -35.37 -7.15 -17.91
CA PRO A 58 -36.28 -8.13 -18.51
C PRO A 58 -37.70 -8.06 -17.97
N ILE A 59 -37.88 -7.45 -16.79
CA ILE A 59 -39.17 -7.32 -16.08
C ILE A 59 -39.30 -5.93 -15.46
N ASP A 60 -40.52 -5.58 -15.06
CA ASP A 60 -40.79 -4.43 -14.20
C ASP A 60 -40.35 -4.71 -12.74
N VAL A 61 -39.91 -3.67 -12.01
CA VAL A 61 -39.63 -3.74 -10.55
C VAL A 61 -40.40 -2.58 -9.88
N PRO A 62 -41.34 -2.83 -8.97
CA PRO A 62 -41.94 -4.14 -8.68
C PRO A 62 -42.69 -4.70 -9.90
N PRO A 63 -42.89 -6.04 -9.99
CA PRO A 63 -43.55 -6.65 -11.15
C PRO A 63 -45.09 -6.54 -11.13
N PHE A 64 -45.63 -5.97 -10.08
CA PHE A 64 -47.06 -5.71 -9.89
C PHE A 64 -47.27 -4.52 -8.95
N ASP A 65 -48.48 -3.91 -8.99
CA ASP A 65 -48.86 -2.89 -8.02
C ASP A 65 -48.91 -3.50 -6.63
N ARG A 66 -48.23 -2.91 -5.66
CA ARG A 66 -48.12 -3.45 -4.29
C ARG A 66 -48.43 -2.41 -3.23
N SER A 67 -48.94 -2.87 -2.08
CA SER A 67 -49.15 -2.04 -0.90
C SER A 67 -47.81 -1.65 -0.24
N ASN A 68 -47.70 -0.39 0.18
CA ASN A 68 -46.56 0.11 0.96
C ASN A 68 -46.76 0.04 2.48
N VAL A 69 -47.99 -0.29 2.92
CA VAL A 69 -48.41 -0.34 4.33
C VAL A 69 -49.33 -1.53 4.58
N ASP A 70 -49.48 -1.92 5.83
CA ASP A 70 -50.49 -2.85 6.28
C ASP A 70 -51.85 -2.12 6.38
N GLY A 71 -52.90 -2.73 5.88
CA GLY A 71 -54.21 -2.10 5.88
C GLY A 71 -55.21 -2.77 5.00
N PHE A 72 -56.00 -1.97 4.28
CA PHE A 72 -57.10 -2.43 3.43
C PHE A 72 -56.98 -1.80 2.04
N ALA A 73 -57.03 -2.64 1.03
CA ALA A 73 -57.17 -2.23 -0.37
C ALA A 73 -58.61 -1.81 -0.64
N VAL A 74 -58.81 -0.61 -1.16
CA VAL A 74 -60.10 0.08 -1.25
C VAL A 74 -60.22 0.87 -2.55
N ARG A 75 -61.38 1.33 -2.85
CA ARG A 75 -61.63 2.35 -3.87
C ARG A 75 -61.69 3.73 -3.19
N ALA A 76 -60.83 4.63 -3.57
CA ALA A 76 -60.76 6.00 -3.00
C ALA A 76 -62.13 6.73 -3.11
N ALA A 77 -62.88 6.49 -4.18
CA ALA A 77 -64.21 7.08 -4.39
C ALA A 77 -65.23 6.72 -3.28
N ASP A 78 -65.12 5.51 -2.69
CA ASP A 78 -66.06 5.05 -1.66
C ASP A 78 -65.79 5.72 -0.29
N MET A 79 -64.71 6.48 -0.18
CA MET A 79 -64.26 7.15 1.05
C MET A 79 -64.03 8.66 0.87
N ALA A 80 -64.52 9.25 -0.20
CA ALA A 80 -64.27 10.66 -0.52
C ALA A 80 -64.71 11.63 0.60
N THR A 81 -65.69 11.25 1.42
CA THR A 81 -66.23 12.03 2.52
C THR A 81 -65.88 11.46 3.90
N ALA A 82 -65.08 10.39 3.95
CA ALA A 82 -64.75 9.73 5.23
C ALA A 82 -63.98 10.64 6.15
N SER A 83 -64.42 10.72 7.40
CA SER A 83 -63.81 11.49 8.48
C SER A 83 -64.12 10.84 9.84
N GLU A 84 -63.47 11.31 10.91
CA GLU A 84 -63.75 10.85 12.28
C GLU A 84 -65.23 11.01 12.67
N ALA A 85 -65.86 12.09 12.19
CA ALA A 85 -67.27 12.38 12.49
C ALA A 85 -68.24 11.63 11.56
N LEU A 86 -67.77 11.23 10.36
CA LEU A 86 -68.59 10.52 9.35
C LEU A 86 -67.73 9.44 8.73
N PRO A 87 -67.53 8.29 9.42
CA PRO A 87 -66.71 7.21 8.87
C PRO A 87 -67.44 6.51 7.69
N ALA A 88 -66.64 6.06 6.71
CA ALA A 88 -67.17 5.22 5.62
C ALA A 88 -67.18 3.77 6.06
N ARG A 89 -68.32 3.07 5.85
CA ARG A 89 -68.43 1.65 6.15
C ARG A 89 -68.23 0.83 4.88
N LEU A 90 -67.27 -0.13 4.91
CA LEU A 90 -66.94 -1.03 3.80
C LEU A 90 -67.11 -2.49 4.27
N LEU A 91 -67.65 -3.34 3.41
CA LEU A 91 -67.74 -4.79 3.63
C LEU A 91 -66.39 -5.43 3.33
N LEU A 92 -65.94 -6.32 4.21
CA LEU A 92 -64.70 -7.05 3.98
C LEU A 92 -64.90 -8.21 3.01
N ASN A 93 -64.07 -8.27 2.01
CA ASN A 93 -63.91 -9.48 1.20
C ASN A 93 -63.32 -10.60 2.07
N HIS A 94 -63.78 -11.85 1.91
CA HIS A 94 -63.26 -13.00 2.64
C HIS A 94 -61.90 -13.45 2.09
N GLU A 95 -60.98 -12.49 1.98
CA GLU A 95 -59.62 -12.68 1.48
C GLU A 95 -58.65 -11.78 2.26
N THR A 96 -57.48 -12.31 2.57
CA THR A 96 -56.34 -11.54 3.13
C THR A 96 -55.15 -11.71 2.21
N ILE A 97 -54.65 -10.59 1.67
CA ILE A 97 -53.55 -10.57 0.71
C ILE A 97 -52.27 -10.34 1.46
N ALA A 98 -51.49 -11.40 1.66
CA ALA A 98 -50.12 -11.34 2.17
C ALA A 98 -49.11 -11.25 1.02
N CYS A 99 -47.83 -11.01 1.35
CA CYS A 99 -46.76 -11.11 0.37
C CYS A 99 -46.75 -12.49 -0.31
N GLY A 100 -46.65 -12.51 -1.63
CA GLY A 100 -46.63 -13.75 -2.43
C GLY A 100 -48.00 -14.40 -2.64
N VAL A 101 -49.11 -13.81 -2.14
CA VAL A 101 -50.49 -14.28 -2.35
C VAL A 101 -51.11 -13.46 -3.47
N ALA A 102 -51.50 -14.14 -4.56
CA ALA A 102 -52.19 -13.49 -5.69
C ALA A 102 -53.65 -13.20 -5.32
N PRO A 103 -54.15 -11.95 -5.51
CA PRO A 103 -55.55 -11.61 -5.26
C PRO A 103 -56.53 -12.42 -6.13
N GLN A 104 -57.58 -12.91 -5.53
CA GLN A 104 -58.63 -13.68 -6.21
C GLN A 104 -59.94 -12.89 -6.32
N ILE A 105 -60.22 -12.00 -5.35
CA ILE A 105 -61.45 -11.27 -5.24
C ILE A 105 -61.22 -9.79 -5.61
N PRO A 106 -61.93 -9.24 -6.63
CA PRO A 106 -61.83 -7.83 -6.95
C PRO A 106 -62.48 -6.96 -5.87
N VAL A 107 -61.96 -5.76 -5.66
CA VAL A 107 -62.60 -4.74 -4.81
C VAL A 107 -63.68 -4.03 -5.61
N LEU A 108 -64.93 -4.22 -5.18
CA LEU A 108 -66.10 -3.59 -5.77
C LEU A 108 -66.51 -2.34 -4.96
N ALA A 109 -67.50 -1.59 -5.45
CA ALA A 109 -68.05 -0.46 -4.73
C ALA A 109 -68.58 -0.88 -3.34
N GLY A 110 -68.13 -0.19 -2.28
CA GLY A 110 -68.49 -0.49 -0.90
C GLY A 110 -67.79 -1.69 -0.28
N THR A 111 -66.74 -2.27 -0.93
CA THR A 111 -65.96 -3.38 -0.35
C THR A 111 -64.50 -3.01 -0.13
N ALA A 112 -63.84 -3.75 0.75
CA ALA A 112 -62.43 -3.66 1.06
C ALA A 112 -61.78 -5.05 1.20
N THR A 113 -60.50 -5.18 0.87
CA THR A 113 -59.74 -6.43 1.06
C THR A 113 -58.57 -6.16 1.99
N SER A 114 -58.39 -6.99 3.02
CA SER A 114 -57.22 -6.93 3.92
C SER A 114 -55.95 -7.20 3.12
N ILE A 115 -54.94 -6.34 3.29
CA ILE A 115 -53.69 -6.42 2.56
C ILE A 115 -52.50 -6.07 3.47
N SER A 116 -51.45 -6.89 3.38
CA SER A 116 -50.20 -6.63 4.06
C SER A 116 -49.23 -5.80 3.22
N THR A 117 -48.31 -5.13 3.85
CA THR A 117 -47.17 -4.46 3.18
C THR A 117 -46.49 -5.39 2.19
N GLY A 118 -46.29 -4.95 0.94
CA GLY A 118 -45.75 -5.76 -0.16
C GLY A 118 -46.76 -6.69 -0.84
N GLY A 119 -47.99 -6.80 -0.35
CA GLY A 119 -49.06 -7.58 -0.99
C GLY A 119 -49.49 -6.95 -2.33
N PRO A 120 -49.79 -7.77 -3.35
CA PRO A 120 -50.25 -7.25 -4.63
C PRO A 120 -51.67 -6.64 -4.51
N VAL A 121 -51.84 -5.46 -5.11
CA VAL A 121 -53.12 -4.72 -5.07
C VAL A 121 -54.16 -5.45 -5.91
N PRO A 122 -55.36 -5.79 -5.34
CA PRO A 122 -56.42 -6.47 -6.07
C PRO A 122 -57.06 -5.56 -7.10
N ARG A 123 -57.53 -6.16 -8.17
CA ARG A 123 -58.27 -5.44 -9.23
C ARG A 123 -59.44 -4.65 -8.65
N GLY A 124 -59.56 -3.39 -9.04
CA GLY A 124 -60.62 -2.48 -8.64
C GLY A 124 -60.25 -1.58 -7.43
N ALA A 125 -59.24 -1.94 -6.63
CA ALA A 125 -58.68 -1.04 -5.65
C ALA A 125 -57.74 -0.01 -6.34
N ASP A 126 -57.79 1.23 -5.88
CA ASP A 126 -56.94 2.32 -6.33
C ASP A 126 -56.29 3.08 -5.18
N ALA A 127 -56.46 2.64 -3.93
CA ALA A 127 -55.84 3.17 -2.74
C ALA A 127 -55.70 2.11 -1.63
N ILE A 128 -54.78 2.33 -0.71
CA ILE A 128 -54.68 1.55 0.53
C ILE A 128 -54.95 2.48 1.72
N VAL A 129 -55.75 2.01 2.67
CA VAL A 129 -55.96 2.67 3.96
C VAL A 129 -55.20 1.91 5.00
N MET A 130 -54.41 2.63 5.80
CA MET A 130 -53.66 2.04 6.91
C MET A 130 -54.59 1.47 7.97
N VAL A 131 -54.20 0.35 8.59
CA VAL A 131 -54.99 -0.31 9.63
C VAL A 131 -55.32 0.63 10.79
N GLU A 132 -54.45 1.58 11.12
CA GLU A 132 -54.63 2.57 12.20
C GLU A 132 -55.78 3.55 11.95
N HIS A 133 -56.25 3.67 10.71
CA HIS A 133 -57.38 4.54 10.35
C HIS A 133 -58.68 3.78 10.19
N THR A 134 -58.72 2.52 10.64
CA THR A 134 -59.87 1.65 10.50
C THR A 134 -60.32 1.06 11.84
N GLN A 135 -61.59 0.71 11.94
CA GLN A 135 -62.14 -0.02 13.09
C GLN A 135 -63.06 -1.14 12.60
N PRO A 136 -62.86 -2.39 13.05
CA PRO A 136 -63.82 -3.48 12.76
C PRO A 136 -65.22 -3.16 13.31
N THR A 137 -66.26 -3.56 12.55
CA THR A 137 -67.65 -3.41 12.96
C THR A 137 -68.39 -4.73 12.78
N GLU A 138 -69.65 -4.81 13.26
CA GLU A 138 -70.47 -5.99 13.10
C GLU A 138 -70.73 -6.32 11.61
N GLY A 139 -70.79 -7.62 11.31
CA GLY A 139 -71.17 -8.11 9.97
C GLY A 139 -70.02 -8.05 8.95
N ASP A 140 -68.83 -8.49 9.30
CA ASP A 140 -67.65 -8.55 8.44
C ASP A 140 -67.39 -7.22 7.68
N ALA A 141 -67.39 -6.11 8.40
CA ALA A 141 -67.21 -4.78 7.84
C ALA A 141 -66.18 -3.97 8.67
N ILE A 142 -65.66 -2.94 8.04
CA ILE A 142 -64.78 -1.95 8.69
C ILE A 142 -65.38 -0.55 8.52
N GLU A 143 -65.15 0.27 9.53
CA GLU A 143 -65.28 1.73 9.45
C GLU A 143 -63.95 2.36 9.13
N VAL A 144 -63.89 3.16 8.08
CA VAL A 144 -62.72 3.94 7.67
C VAL A 144 -62.97 5.38 8.09
N ARG A 145 -62.06 5.91 8.94
CA ARG A 145 -62.18 7.25 9.57
C ARG A 145 -61.41 8.33 8.85
N ARG A 146 -60.67 7.96 7.80
CA ARG A 146 -59.87 8.90 7.00
C ARG A 146 -59.97 8.55 5.53
N GLY A 147 -60.31 9.53 4.69
CA GLY A 147 -60.32 9.37 3.25
C GLY A 147 -58.96 9.10 2.68
N ALA A 148 -58.90 8.36 1.58
CA ALA A 148 -57.64 8.13 0.84
C ALA A 148 -57.78 8.70 -0.58
N SER A 149 -56.67 9.15 -1.13
CA SER A 149 -56.58 9.60 -2.51
C SER A 149 -56.19 8.44 -3.45
N PRO A 150 -56.63 8.44 -4.72
CA PRO A 150 -56.12 7.46 -5.69
C PRO A 150 -54.59 7.41 -5.73
N GLY A 151 -54.03 6.20 -5.75
CA GLY A 151 -52.57 5.94 -5.71
C GLY A 151 -51.98 5.97 -4.31
N GLN A 152 -52.76 6.33 -3.27
CA GLN A 152 -52.21 6.45 -1.92
C GLN A 152 -51.70 5.09 -1.39
N PHE A 153 -50.47 5.05 -0.95
CA PHE A 153 -49.77 3.86 -0.45
C PHE A 153 -49.66 2.68 -1.43
N ILE A 154 -49.73 2.96 -2.73
CA ILE A 154 -49.50 1.98 -3.80
C ILE A 154 -48.15 2.31 -4.48
N SER A 155 -47.25 1.33 -4.56
CA SER A 155 -46.15 1.33 -5.51
C SER A 155 -46.58 0.63 -6.79
N ASN A 156 -46.65 1.37 -7.88
CA ASN A 156 -47.06 0.81 -9.16
C ASN A 156 -46.00 -0.11 -9.77
N ALA A 157 -46.43 -1.07 -10.56
CA ALA A 157 -45.55 -1.90 -11.37
C ALA A 157 -44.59 -1.02 -12.20
N GLY A 158 -43.31 -1.36 -12.22
CA GLY A 158 -42.30 -0.62 -12.96
C GLY A 158 -41.96 0.77 -12.42
N SER A 159 -42.42 1.13 -11.21
CA SER A 159 -42.14 2.47 -10.65
C SER A 159 -40.69 2.70 -10.22
N ASP A 160 -39.90 1.64 -10.01
CA ASP A 160 -38.46 1.69 -9.73
C ASP A 160 -37.65 1.40 -11.00
N ILE A 161 -37.97 0.29 -11.66
CA ILE A 161 -37.36 -0.13 -12.92
C ILE A 161 -38.45 -0.57 -13.90
N ALA A 162 -38.50 0.03 -15.07
CA ALA A 162 -39.43 -0.40 -16.10
C ALA A 162 -38.76 -1.40 -17.06
N ARG A 163 -39.53 -2.42 -17.47
CA ARG A 163 -39.11 -3.41 -18.47
C ARG A 163 -38.61 -2.71 -19.73
N GLY A 164 -37.43 -3.09 -20.22
CA GLY A 164 -36.79 -2.53 -21.40
C GLY A 164 -35.89 -1.33 -21.12
N GLU A 165 -35.84 -0.83 -19.90
CA GLU A 165 -34.83 0.17 -19.51
C GLU A 165 -33.42 -0.42 -19.45
N VAL A 166 -32.42 0.41 -19.71
CA VAL A 166 -31.02 0.02 -19.54
C VAL A 166 -30.68 0.12 -18.07
N LEU A 167 -30.42 -1.03 -17.44
CA LEU A 167 -30.01 -1.11 -16.04
C LEU A 167 -28.56 -0.66 -15.83
N LEU A 168 -27.67 -1.22 -16.63
CA LEU A 168 -26.23 -0.99 -16.55
C LEU A 168 -25.64 -0.88 -17.95
N ARG A 169 -24.64 -0.01 -18.10
CA ARG A 169 -23.92 0.16 -19.36
C ARG A 169 -22.68 -0.71 -19.44
N ALA A 170 -22.30 -1.09 -20.64
CA ALA A 170 -21.00 -1.70 -20.92
C ALA A 170 -19.85 -0.86 -20.29
N GLY A 171 -18.86 -1.53 -19.70
CA GLY A 171 -17.76 -0.91 -18.96
C GLY A 171 -18.08 -0.57 -17.50
N THR A 172 -19.32 -0.74 -17.03
CA THR A 172 -19.65 -0.63 -15.61
C THR A 172 -18.96 -1.73 -14.82
N VAL A 173 -18.22 -1.37 -13.77
CA VAL A 173 -17.61 -2.36 -12.85
C VAL A 173 -18.69 -2.84 -11.87
N ILE A 174 -18.87 -4.15 -11.81
CA ILE A 174 -19.89 -4.79 -10.98
C ILE A 174 -19.47 -4.76 -9.52
N GLY A 175 -20.22 -4.04 -8.70
CA GLY A 175 -20.12 -4.03 -7.24
C GLY A 175 -21.36 -4.66 -6.60
N SER A 176 -21.44 -4.58 -5.27
CA SER A 176 -22.59 -5.13 -4.52
C SER A 176 -23.93 -4.45 -4.88
N ARG A 177 -23.91 -3.17 -5.27
CA ARG A 177 -25.10 -2.41 -5.68
C ARG A 177 -25.61 -2.88 -7.02
N GLU A 178 -24.73 -3.06 -7.99
CA GLU A 178 -25.03 -3.57 -9.32
C GLU A 178 -25.58 -5.00 -9.24
N ILE A 179 -24.95 -5.85 -8.41
CA ILE A 179 -25.45 -7.22 -8.14
C ILE A 179 -26.89 -7.19 -7.59
N GLY A 180 -27.15 -6.30 -6.62
CA GLY A 180 -28.49 -6.17 -6.03
C GLY A 180 -29.55 -5.77 -7.06
N MET A 181 -29.24 -4.83 -7.95
CA MET A 181 -30.13 -4.38 -9.01
C MET A 181 -30.38 -5.47 -10.06
N LEU A 182 -29.35 -6.17 -10.51
CA LEU A 182 -29.43 -7.27 -11.45
C LEU A 182 -30.27 -8.42 -10.88
N ALA A 183 -30.03 -8.78 -9.62
CA ALA A 183 -30.77 -9.83 -8.92
C ALA A 183 -32.25 -9.47 -8.73
N ALA A 184 -32.58 -8.20 -8.43
CA ALA A 184 -33.96 -7.72 -8.34
C ALA A 184 -34.72 -7.85 -9.66
N CYS A 185 -34.04 -7.80 -10.79
CA CYS A 185 -34.57 -8.02 -12.12
C CYS A 185 -34.56 -9.50 -12.55
N GLY A 186 -34.16 -10.43 -11.70
CA GLY A 186 -34.11 -11.86 -12.00
C GLY A 186 -32.96 -12.29 -12.92
N ILE A 187 -31.92 -11.44 -13.09
CA ILE A 187 -30.74 -11.72 -13.90
C ILE A 187 -29.75 -12.53 -13.07
N ALA A 188 -29.42 -13.73 -13.53
CA ALA A 188 -28.50 -14.63 -12.83
C ALA A 188 -27.11 -14.67 -13.44
N LEU A 189 -26.98 -14.35 -14.74
CA LEU A 189 -25.74 -14.39 -15.51
C LEU A 189 -25.53 -13.05 -16.21
N VAL A 190 -24.28 -12.64 -16.35
CA VAL A 190 -23.88 -11.42 -17.06
C VAL A 190 -22.63 -11.68 -17.89
N THR A 191 -22.55 -11.02 -19.06
CA THR A 191 -21.35 -11.03 -19.90
C THR A 191 -20.38 -9.96 -19.39
N VAL A 192 -19.20 -10.37 -19.02
CA VAL A 192 -18.14 -9.49 -18.49
C VAL A 192 -16.85 -9.58 -19.29
N ALA A 193 -16.01 -8.56 -19.20
CA ALA A 193 -14.64 -8.63 -19.66
C ALA A 193 -13.90 -9.70 -18.84
N ARG A 194 -13.28 -10.68 -19.52
CA ARG A 194 -12.54 -11.76 -18.87
C ARG A 194 -11.30 -11.22 -18.17
N LYS A 195 -10.99 -11.76 -16.99
CA LYS A 195 -9.74 -11.49 -16.30
C LYS A 195 -8.54 -11.74 -17.20
N LEU A 196 -7.62 -10.78 -17.21
CA LEU A 196 -6.39 -10.88 -18.01
C LEU A 196 -5.43 -11.86 -17.36
N ARG A 197 -5.10 -12.96 -18.03
CA ARG A 197 -4.12 -13.94 -17.53
C ARG A 197 -2.72 -13.44 -17.77
N VAL A 198 -1.97 -13.25 -16.69
CA VAL A 198 -0.63 -12.68 -16.70
C VAL A 198 0.37 -13.67 -16.12
N ALA A 199 1.33 -14.11 -16.94
CA ALA A 199 2.46 -14.88 -16.46
C ALA A 199 3.50 -13.96 -15.81
N VAL A 200 4.01 -14.35 -14.65
CA VAL A 200 5.08 -13.66 -13.93
C VAL A 200 6.25 -14.62 -13.74
N LEU A 201 7.43 -14.22 -14.21
CA LEU A 201 8.68 -14.92 -14.00
C LEU A 201 9.70 -13.99 -13.33
N SER A 202 10.60 -14.56 -12.55
CA SER A 202 11.80 -13.88 -12.07
C SER A 202 13.05 -14.52 -12.69
N THR A 203 14.13 -13.76 -12.89
CA THR A 203 15.43 -14.29 -13.29
C THR A 203 16.56 -13.72 -12.47
N GLY A 204 17.52 -14.57 -12.13
CA GLY A 204 18.73 -14.25 -11.37
C GLY A 204 19.26 -15.48 -10.65
N ASP A 205 20.56 -15.73 -10.81
CA ASP A 205 21.23 -16.86 -10.13
C ASP A 205 21.26 -16.71 -8.60
N GLU A 206 21.08 -15.49 -8.07
CA GLU A 206 21.01 -15.19 -6.65
C GLU A 206 19.65 -15.48 -6.02
N LEU A 207 18.59 -15.65 -6.81
CA LEU A 207 17.22 -15.75 -6.30
C LEU A 207 16.94 -17.08 -5.58
N VAL A 208 16.25 -16.98 -4.45
CA VAL A 208 15.77 -18.08 -3.61
C VAL A 208 14.29 -17.87 -3.36
N GLN A 209 13.48 -18.91 -3.41
CA GLN A 209 12.05 -18.79 -3.13
C GLN A 209 11.82 -18.49 -1.65
N PRO A 210 10.86 -17.60 -1.30
CA PRO A 210 10.43 -17.42 0.07
C PRO A 210 9.99 -18.75 0.70
N GLY A 211 10.57 -19.07 1.87
CA GLY A 211 10.33 -20.35 2.57
C GLY A 211 11.45 -21.36 2.43
N ASP A 212 12.29 -21.25 1.40
CA ASP A 212 13.47 -22.09 1.23
C ASP A 212 14.66 -21.58 2.06
N VAL A 213 15.66 -22.43 2.27
CA VAL A 213 16.88 -22.07 3.00
C VAL A 213 17.73 -21.09 2.17
N LEU A 214 18.01 -19.92 2.74
CA LEU A 214 18.83 -18.91 2.10
C LEU A 214 20.29 -19.39 1.97
N ARG A 215 20.77 -19.51 0.73
CA ARG A 215 22.16 -19.86 0.44
C ARG A 215 23.10 -18.65 0.54
N PRO A 216 24.41 -18.85 0.75
CA PRO A 216 25.38 -17.76 0.69
C PRO A 216 25.26 -16.98 -0.62
N ALA A 217 25.29 -15.65 -0.55
CA ALA A 217 25.06 -14.72 -1.66
C ALA A 217 23.67 -14.80 -2.31
N GLY A 218 22.73 -15.59 -1.76
CA GLY A 218 21.34 -15.62 -2.20
C GLY A 218 20.51 -14.49 -1.59
N ILE A 219 19.43 -14.12 -2.27
CA ILE A 219 18.38 -13.23 -1.80
C ILE A 219 17.02 -13.83 -2.08
N TYR A 220 16.03 -13.55 -1.25
CA TYR A 220 14.66 -14.00 -1.52
C TYR A 220 14.03 -13.23 -2.67
N ASP A 221 13.31 -13.94 -3.55
CA ASP A 221 12.53 -13.32 -4.62
C ASP A 221 11.32 -12.59 -4.06
N ALA A 222 11.48 -11.29 -3.83
CA ALA A 222 10.39 -10.42 -3.44
C ALA A 222 9.56 -9.96 -4.64
N ASN A 223 10.17 -9.83 -5.83
CA ASN A 223 9.52 -9.25 -7.00
C ASN A 223 8.40 -10.14 -7.54
N GLY A 224 8.62 -11.45 -7.62
CA GLY A 224 7.60 -12.39 -8.06
C GLY A 224 6.32 -12.28 -7.23
N ALA A 225 6.45 -12.20 -5.90
CA ALA A 225 5.33 -12.03 -4.99
C ALA A 225 4.64 -10.67 -5.14
N ILE A 226 5.41 -9.58 -5.15
CA ILE A 226 4.89 -8.22 -5.25
C ILE A 226 4.16 -7.99 -6.58
N VAL A 227 4.78 -8.39 -7.70
CA VAL A 227 4.21 -8.21 -9.04
C VAL A 227 2.91 -9.00 -9.18
N SER A 228 2.89 -10.27 -8.72
CA SER A 228 1.68 -11.10 -8.75
C SER A 228 0.53 -10.51 -7.92
N ALA A 229 0.82 -10.02 -6.72
CA ALA A 229 -0.17 -9.34 -5.89
C ALA A 229 -0.72 -8.07 -6.57
N ALA A 230 0.15 -7.21 -7.11
CA ALA A 230 -0.24 -5.98 -7.79
C ALA A 230 -1.10 -6.23 -9.04
N ILE A 231 -0.83 -7.29 -9.80
CA ILE A 231 -1.67 -7.71 -10.94
C ILE A 231 -3.07 -8.09 -10.44
N THR A 232 -3.16 -8.90 -9.39
CA THR A 232 -4.43 -9.34 -8.79
C THR A 232 -5.24 -8.16 -8.26
N GLU A 233 -4.63 -7.22 -7.56
CA GLU A 233 -5.26 -5.98 -7.09
C GLU A 233 -5.81 -5.10 -8.22
N ASN A 234 -5.29 -5.25 -9.43
CA ASN A 234 -5.70 -4.47 -10.59
C ASN A 234 -6.54 -5.27 -11.61
N GLY A 235 -7.16 -6.36 -11.17
CA GLY A 235 -8.17 -7.11 -11.93
C GLY A 235 -7.60 -8.15 -12.89
N GLY A 236 -6.29 -8.48 -12.80
CA GLY A 236 -5.67 -9.57 -13.54
C GLY A 236 -5.69 -10.89 -12.75
N GLU A 237 -5.40 -11.97 -13.45
CA GLU A 237 -5.12 -13.29 -12.89
C GLU A 237 -3.62 -13.59 -13.08
N ALA A 238 -2.85 -13.53 -11.97
CA ALA A 238 -1.42 -13.72 -11.99
C ALA A 238 -1.04 -15.19 -11.81
N SER A 239 -0.19 -15.70 -12.69
CA SER A 239 0.44 -17.01 -12.57
C SER A 239 1.95 -16.82 -12.36
N PHE A 240 2.43 -16.99 -11.13
CA PHE A 240 3.86 -16.97 -10.85
C PHE A 240 4.48 -18.31 -11.25
N LEU A 241 5.34 -18.30 -12.28
CA LEU A 241 5.93 -19.50 -12.86
C LEU A 241 7.30 -19.85 -12.26
N GLY A 242 7.79 -19.04 -11.31
CA GLY A 242 9.02 -19.28 -10.57
C GLY A 242 10.19 -18.37 -10.96
N ALA A 243 11.32 -18.59 -10.28
CA ALA A 243 12.59 -17.95 -10.58
C ALA A 243 13.47 -18.87 -11.44
N TYR A 244 14.01 -18.33 -12.52
CA TYR A 244 14.85 -19.04 -13.48
C TYR A 244 16.30 -18.57 -13.35
N PRO A 245 17.28 -19.46 -13.54
CA PRO A 245 18.67 -19.05 -13.64
C PRO A 245 18.90 -18.19 -14.90
N ASP A 246 20.02 -17.46 -14.92
CA ASP A 246 20.43 -16.66 -16.08
C ASP A 246 20.96 -17.53 -17.24
N ASP A 247 20.21 -18.60 -17.57
CA ASP A 247 20.42 -19.54 -18.65
C ASP A 247 19.49 -19.18 -19.82
N GLU A 248 20.06 -18.71 -20.92
CA GLU A 248 19.31 -18.18 -22.07
C GLU A 248 18.34 -19.21 -22.66
N ALA A 249 18.73 -20.49 -22.78
CA ALA A 249 17.89 -21.51 -23.39
C ALA A 249 16.71 -21.91 -22.50
N LYS A 250 16.93 -22.04 -21.20
CA LYS A 250 15.87 -22.36 -20.23
C LYS A 250 14.88 -21.20 -20.08
N LEU A 251 15.40 -19.98 -19.99
CA LEU A 251 14.57 -18.80 -19.87
C LEU A 251 13.73 -18.57 -21.13
N GLU A 252 14.30 -18.73 -22.33
CA GLU A 252 13.55 -18.63 -23.61
C GLU A 252 12.44 -19.66 -23.70
N ALA A 253 12.71 -20.91 -23.34
CA ALA A 253 11.70 -21.98 -23.34
C ALA A 253 10.53 -21.64 -22.38
N ALA A 254 10.84 -21.21 -21.16
CA ALA A 254 9.83 -20.83 -20.19
C ALA A 254 9.00 -19.62 -20.65
N MET A 255 9.62 -18.59 -21.24
CA MET A 255 8.93 -17.42 -21.76
C MET A 255 8.01 -17.76 -22.94
N ARG A 256 8.40 -18.67 -23.84
CA ARG A 256 7.55 -19.17 -24.94
C ARG A 256 6.35 -19.94 -24.44
N GLU A 257 6.55 -20.84 -23.48
CA GLU A 257 5.45 -21.58 -22.83
C GLU A 257 4.49 -20.64 -22.11
N ALA A 258 5.01 -19.67 -21.36
CA ALA A 258 4.23 -18.65 -20.69
C ALA A 258 3.37 -17.84 -21.67
N LEU A 259 3.93 -17.38 -22.79
CA LEU A 259 3.19 -16.64 -23.83
C LEU A 259 2.16 -17.49 -24.57
N ALA A 260 2.37 -18.80 -24.70
CA ALA A 260 1.38 -19.69 -25.29
C ALA A 260 0.11 -19.78 -24.42
N ALA A 261 0.26 -19.77 -23.08
CA ALA A 261 -0.83 -19.98 -22.14
C ALA A 261 -1.47 -18.67 -21.59
N HIS A 262 -0.77 -17.53 -21.70
CA HIS A 262 -1.19 -16.26 -21.08
C HIS A 262 -1.30 -15.14 -22.11
N GLU A 263 -2.02 -14.09 -21.76
CA GLU A 263 -2.21 -12.88 -22.58
C GLU A 263 -1.07 -11.85 -22.39
N VAL A 264 -0.38 -11.90 -21.25
CA VAL A 264 0.70 -10.98 -20.86
C VAL A 264 1.83 -11.77 -20.24
N LEU A 265 3.06 -11.36 -20.49
CA LEU A 265 4.25 -11.87 -19.82
C LEU A 265 4.98 -10.74 -19.11
N ILE A 266 5.23 -10.90 -17.83
CA ILE A 266 6.07 -9.99 -17.04
C ILE A 266 7.26 -10.79 -16.49
N LEU A 267 8.46 -10.36 -16.82
CA LEU A 267 9.72 -10.86 -16.29
C LEU A 267 10.31 -9.84 -15.34
N SER A 268 10.75 -10.26 -14.17
CA SER A 268 11.49 -9.42 -13.22
C SER A 268 12.95 -9.83 -13.14
N GLY A 269 13.85 -8.89 -13.35
CA GLY A 269 15.30 -9.13 -13.43
C GLY A 269 15.80 -9.19 -14.88
N GLY A 270 17.11 -9.46 -15.06
CA GLY A 270 17.72 -9.56 -16.37
C GLY A 270 17.71 -8.26 -17.21
N THR A 271 17.70 -7.09 -16.58
CA THR A 271 17.71 -5.78 -17.26
C THR A 271 18.98 -4.97 -17.00
N SER A 272 19.95 -5.55 -16.30
CA SER A 272 21.21 -4.88 -15.95
C SER A 272 22.20 -4.94 -17.11
N LYS A 273 23.19 -4.05 -17.11
CA LYS A 273 24.30 -4.04 -18.08
C LYS A 273 25.34 -5.15 -17.85
N GLY A 274 25.04 -6.12 -16.99
CA GLY A 274 25.93 -7.24 -16.70
C GLY A 274 26.06 -8.21 -17.86
N ALA A 275 27.16 -8.95 -17.91
CA ALA A 275 27.42 -9.97 -18.94
C ALA A 275 26.41 -11.12 -18.96
N GLY A 276 25.57 -11.26 -17.92
CA GLY A 276 24.50 -12.26 -17.78
C GLY A 276 23.12 -11.79 -18.21
N ASP A 277 22.94 -10.53 -18.65
CA ASP A 277 21.63 -10.02 -19.04
C ASP A 277 21.23 -10.50 -20.44
N VAL A 278 20.44 -11.57 -20.46
CA VAL A 278 20.01 -12.24 -21.70
C VAL A 278 18.57 -11.88 -22.09
N SER A 279 17.81 -11.24 -21.18
CA SER A 279 16.36 -11.08 -21.33
C SER A 279 15.97 -10.30 -22.59
N HIS A 280 16.65 -9.19 -22.91
CA HIS A 280 16.34 -8.37 -24.09
C HIS A 280 16.63 -9.12 -25.41
N ARG A 281 17.66 -9.98 -25.45
CA ARG A 281 17.96 -10.80 -26.62
C ARG A 281 16.89 -11.86 -26.86
N ILE A 282 16.41 -12.49 -25.77
CA ILE A 282 15.32 -13.47 -25.84
C ILE A 282 14.05 -12.80 -26.35
N VAL A 283 13.66 -11.66 -25.76
CA VAL A 283 12.43 -10.94 -26.11
C VAL A 283 12.35 -10.65 -27.62
N ASN A 284 13.43 -10.25 -28.26
CA ASN A 284 13.48 -10.01 -29.71
C ASN A 284 13.24 -11.27 -30.57
N ARG A 285 13.33 -12.47 -29.98
CA ARG A 285 13.08 -13.75 -30.69
C ARG A 285 11.70 -14.32 -30.39
N LEU A 286 10.94 -13.73 -29.45
CA LEU A 286 9.64 -14.28 -29.06
C LEU A 286 8.50 -13.97 -30.04
N GLY A 287 8.62 -12.92 -30.84
CA GLY A 287 7.59 -12.52 -31.81
C GLY A 287 7.79 -11.09 -32.33
N ALA A 288 6.96 -10.70 -33.29
CA ALA A 288 6.99 -9.37 -33.90
C ALA A 288 5.95 -8.42 -33.23
N PRO A 289 6.22 -7.11 -33.17
CA PRO A 289 7.41 -6.37 -33.60
C PRO A 289 8.62 -6.53 -32.66
N GLY A 290 8.50 -7.19 -31.50
CA GLY A 290 9.56 -7.34 -30.52
C GLY A 290 9.67 -6.12 -29.60
N ILE A 291 10.89 -5.72 -29.24
CA ILE A 291 11.13 -4.60 -28.31
C ILE A 291 10.73 -3.27 -28.96
N VAL A 292 9.86 -2.50 -28.28
CA VAL A 292 9.42 -1.16 -28.68
C VAL A 292 10.06 -0.04 -27.86
N ALA A 293 10.50 -0.35 -26.64
CA ALA A 293 11.27 0.56 -25.81
C ALA A 293 12.24 -0.25 -24.91
N HIS A 294 13.51 0.14 -24.86
CA HIS A 294 14.51 -0.41 -23.97
C HIS A 294 15.31 0.71 -23.34
N GLY A 295 15.02 0.98 -22.06
CA GLY A 295 15.50 2.12 -21.33
C GLY A 295 14.54 3.31 -21.36
N VAL A 296 14.08 3.72 -20.18
CA VAL A 296 13.17 4.85 -19.99
C VAL A 296 13.82 5.89 -19.07
N ALA A 297 13.59 7.16 -19.31
CA ALA A 297 14.16 8.28 -18.53
C ALA A 297 13.48 8.43 -17.16
N LEU A 298 13.50 7.36 -16.36
CA LEU A 298 12.94 7.26 -15.01
C LEU A 298 14.01 6.97 -13.96
N LYS A 299 13.77 7.42 -12.75
CA LYS A 299 14.55 7.09 -11.56
C LYS A 299 13.59 6.93 -10.34
N PRO A 300 13.47 5.72 -9.77
CA PRO A 300 14.04 4.46 -10.23
C PRO A 300 13.33 3.95 -11.50
N GLY A 301 13.93 3.00 -12.23
CA GLY A 301 13.24 2.30 -13.32
C GLY A 301 13.90 2.43 -14.72
N LYS A 302 15.07 3.09 -14.85
CA LYS A 302 15.74 3.28 -16.13
C LYS A 302 15.81 2.04 -17.04
N PRO A 303 16.15 0.83 -16.55
CA PRO A 303 16.35 -0.33 -17.41
C PRO A 303 15.06 -1.05 -17.85
N LEU A 304 13.89 -0.47 -17.65
CA LEU A 304 12.62 -1.05 -18.12
C LEU A 304 12.68 -1.38 -19.61
N CYS A 305 12.25 -2.60 -19.97
CA CYS A 305 12.10 -3.03 -21.37
C CYS A 305 10.62 -3.35 -21.65
N LEU A 306 10.08 -2.75 -22.71
CA LEU A 306 8.71 -2.94 -23.19
C LEU A 306 8.74 -3.56 -24.57
N ALA A 307 8.00 -4.62 -24.76
CA ALA A 307 7.92 -5.33 -26.04
C ALA A 307 6.50 -5.81 -26.32
N VAL A 308 6.22 -6.02 -27.60
CA VAL A 308 5.01 -6.67 -28.06
C VAL A 308 5.42 -7.85 -28.94
N CYS A 309 4.99 -9.04 -28.56
CA CYS A 309 5.30 -10.28 -29.29
C CYS A 309 4.00 -10.89 -29.78
N ASP A 310 3.77 -10.83 -31.11
CA ASP A 310 2.57 -11.34 -31.78
C ASP A 310 1.25 -10.83 -31.11
N GLY A 311 1.20 -9.52 -30.85
CA GLY A 311 0.06 -8.83 -30.23
C GLY A 311 -0.06 -9.01 -28.72
N LYS A 312 0.89 -9.69 -28.06
CA LYS A 312 0.92 -9.86 -26.61
C LYS A 312 1.99 -8.98 -25.97
N PRO A 313 1.68 -8.24 -24.90
CA PRO A 313 2.69 -7.44 -24.18
C PRO A 313 3.67 -8.34 -23.43
N VAL A 314 4.94 -8.02 -23.57
CA VAL A 314 6.06 -8.62 -22.83
C VAL A 314 6.81 -7.48 -22.14
N VAL A 315 6.89 -7.55 -20.82
CA VAL A 315 7.50 -6.52 -19.99
C VAL A 315 8.66 -7.11 -19.21
N VAL A 316 9.84 -6.49 -19.29
CA VAL A 316 10.96 -6.86 -18.42
C VAL A 316 11.19 -5.74 -17.43
N LEU A 317 10.81 -6.00 -16.18
CA LEU A 317 10.92 -5.06 -15.08
C LEU A 317 12.35 -5.05 -14.51
N PRO A 318 12.83 -3.93 -13.98
CA PRO A 318 14.09 -3.86 -13.25
C PRO A 318 14.15 -4.86 -12.08
N GLY A 319 15.32 -5.46 -11.82
CA GLY A 319 15.49 -6.43 -10.74
C GLY A 319 15.34 -5.87 -9.32
N PHE A 320 15.57 -4.57 -9.11
CA PHE A 320 15.37 -3.96 -7.78
C PHE A 320 13.88 -3.73 -7.48
N PRO A 321 13.39 -4.14 -6.28
CA PRO A 321 11.97 -4.13 -5.94
C PRO A 321 11.27 -2.78 -6.13
N THR A 322 11.84 -1.69 -5.62
CA THR A 322 11.25 -0.36 -5.76
C THR A 322 11.18 0.09 -7.21
N SER A 323 12.20 -0.24 -8.01
CA SER A 323 12.21 0.07 -9.45
C SER A 323 11.13 -0.71 -10.19
N ALA A 324 11.00 -2.01 -9.89
CA ALA A 324 9.97 -2.88 -10.46
C ALA A 324 8.56 -2.34 -10.15
N MET A 325 8.32 -1.97 -8.88
CA MET A 325 7.01 -1.47 -8.44
C MET A 325 6.62 -0.14 -9.08
N PHE A 326 7.55 0.84 -9.12
CA PHE A 326 7.24 2.13 -9.77
C PHE A 326 6.94 1.95 -11.25
N THR A 327 7.77 1.20 -11.97
CA THR A 327 7.54 0.97 -13.41
C THR A 327 6.27 0.16 -13.67
N LEU A 328 5.96 -0.82 -12.82
CA LEU A 328 4.71 -1.58 -12.91
C LEU A 328 3.50 -0.67 -12.71
N HIS A 329 3.46 0.08 -11.60
CA HIS A 329 2.30 0.91 -11.26
C HIS A 329 2.12 2.13 -12.17
N ASP A 330 3.22 2.79 -12.57
CA ASP A 330 3.17 3.99 -13.41
C ASP A 330 2.89 3.67 -14.88
N MET A 331 3.47 2.59 -15.42
CA MET A 331 3.42 2.34 -16.86
C MET A 331 2.60 1.11 -17.24
N ILE A 332 2.60 0.05 -16.43
CA ILE A 332 2.03 -1.23 -16.82
C ILE A 332 0.61 -1.42 -16.29
N VAL A 333 0.33 -1.07 -15.04
CA VAL A 333 -1.00 -1.20 -14.44
C VAL A 333 -2.08 -0.44 -15.23
N PRO A 334 -1.89 0.82 -15.68
CA PRO A 334 -2.88 1.51 -16.50
C PRO A 334 -3.21 0.74 -17.79
N LEU A 335 -2.20 0.17 -18.42
CA LEU A 335 -2.34 -0.64 -19.62
C LEU A 335 -3.10 -1.95 -19.36
N LEU A 336 -2.73 -2.68 -18.28
CA LEU A 336 -3.42 -3.92 -17.90
C LEU A 336 -4.90 -3.67 -17.61
N ARG A 337 -5.22 -2.61 -16.87
CA ARG A 337 -6.61 -2.22 -16.59
C ARG A 337 -7.40 -1.93 -17.87
N ARG A 338 -6.80 -1.18 -18.81
CA ARG A 338 -7.41 -0.92 -20.12
C ARG A 338 -7.62 -2.21 -20.92
N MET A 339 -6.66 -3.14 -20.89
CA MET A 339 -6.79 -4.46 -21.53
C MET A 339 -7.85 -5.35 -20.89
N ALA A 340 -8.13 -5.17 -19.60
CA ALA A 340 -9.19 -5.86 -18.85
C ALA A 340 -10.55 -5.13 -18.91
N GLY A 341 -10.68 -4.06 -19.69
CA GLY A 341 -11.92 -3.26 -19.77
C GLY A 341 -12.23 -2.47 -18.49
N LEU A 342 -11.29 -2.37 -17.55
CA LEU A 342 -11.48 -1.65 -16.30
C LEU A 342 -11.21 -0.15 -16.49
N PRO A 343 -11.91 0.72 -15.75
CA PRO A 343 -11.65 2.16 -15.79
C PRO A 343 -10.23 2.48 -15.28
N PRO A 344 -9.65 3.60 -15.68
CA PRO A 344 -8.39 4.08 -15.11
C PRO A 344 -8.44 4.11 -13.57
N ARG A 345 -7.31 3.84 -12.92
CA ARG A 345 -7.23 4.00 -11.47
C ARG A 345 -7.39 5.47 -11.11
N THR A 346 -8.25 5.78 -10.15
CA THR A 346 -8.35 7.14 -9.62
C THR A 346 -7.11 7.43 -8.79
N GLU A 347 -6.28 8.37 -9.25
CA GLU A 347 -5.15 8.86 -8.48
C GLU A 347 -5.63 9.93 -7.50
N ALA A 348 -5.43 9.67 -6.22
CA ALA A 348 -5.61 10.69 -5.20
C ALA A 348 -4.31 11.49 -5.06
N LYS A 349 -4.40 12.82 -5.05
CA LYS A 349 -3.27 13.73 -4.87
C LYS A 349 -3.53 14.69 -3.73
N VAL A 350 -2.47 14.97 -2.96
CA VAL A 350 -2.50 15.96 -1.88
C VAL A 350 -1.30 16.88 -2.00
N THR A 351 -1.45 18.12 -1.55
CA THR A 351 -0.32 19.06 -1.45
C THR A 351 0.32 18.92 -0.08
N ALA A 352 1.65 18.84 -0.04
CA ALA A 352 2.42 18.75 1.19
C ALA A 352 3.73 19.55 1.09
N LYS A 353 4.21 20.10 2.21
CA LYS A 353 5.54 20.74 2.30
C LYS A 353 6.64 19.69 2.37
N VAL A 354 7.75 19.94 1.68
CA VAL A 354 8.95 19.11 1.75
C VAL A 354 9.90 19.68 2.79
N PRO A 355 10.16 19.02 3.92
CA PRO A 355 10.92 19.62 5.03
C PRO A 355 12.43 19.63 4.79
N LEU A 356 12.92 18.80 3.87
CA LEU A 356 14.33 18.61 3.57
C LEU A 356 14.60 18.78 2.08
N ARG A 357 15.75 19.36 1.72
CA ARG A 357 16.19 19.39 0.31
C ARG A 357 16.32 17.97 -0.24
N ILE A 358 15.68 17.69 -1.36
CA ILE A 358 15.77 16.41 -2.08
C ILE A 358 16.64 16.63 -3.32
N PRO A 359 17.89 16.12 -3.37
CA PRO A 359 18.70 16.17 -4.58
C PRO A 359 18.17 15.21 -5.63
N SER A 360 18.17 15.62 -6.90
CA SER A 360 17.76 14.81 -8.05
C SER A 360 18.84 14.83 -9.13
N GLU A 361 18.68 13.98 -10.14
CA GLU A 361 19.61 13.88 -11.29
C GLU A 361 18.94 14.43 -12.54
N LEU A 362 19.61 15.35 -13.22
CA LEU A 362 19.14 15.89 -14.50
C LEU A 362 18.96 14.79 -15.57
N GLY A 363 17.96 14.99 -16.43
CA GLY A 363 17.69 14.12 -17.57
C GLY A 363 16.79 12.92 -17.28
N ARG A 364 16.23 12.80 -16.06
CA ARG A 364 15.26 11.74 -15.69
C ARG A 364 14.20 12.26 -14.74
N THR A 365 12.98 11.84 -14.94
CA THR A 365 11.93 12.05 -13.92
C THR A 365 12.25 11.15 -12.72
N GLU A 366 12.38 11.75 -11.53
CA GLU A 366 12.67 11.00 -10.29
C GLU A 366 11.40 10.89 -9.43
N PHE A 367 11.04 9.66 -9.08
CA PHE A 367 9.99 9.36 -8.11
C PHE A 367 10.59 9.19 -6.73
N VAL A 368 10.17 10.02 -5.78
CA VAL A 368 10.63 10.00 -4.40
C VAL A 368 9.50 9.60 -3.49
N MET A 369 9.63 8.44 -2.86
CA MET A 369 8.65 7.96 -1.88
C MET A 369 8.66 8.83 -0.64
N VAL A 370 7.47 9.13 -0.12
CA VAL A 370 7.28 9.99 1.04
C VAL A 370 6.30 9.39 2.04
N SER A 371 6.56 9.65 3.32
CA SER A 371 5.59 9.50 4.39
C SER A 371 5.00 10.85 4.74
N LEU A 372 3.68 10.91 4.88
CA LEU A 372 2.95 12.11 5.21
C LEU A 372 2.72 12.20 6.73
N VAL A 373 2.96 13.37 7.27
CA VAL A 373 2.64 13.71 8.66
C VAL A 373 1.91 15.05 8.70
N GLU A 374 1.16 15.30 9.75
CA GLU A 374 0.49 16.58 9.97
C GLU A 374 1.39 17.52 10.76
N GLY A 375 1.73 18.66 10.17
CA GLY A 375 2.39 19.78 10.84
C GLY A 375 1.40 20.91 11.12
N ASP A 376 1.85 21.97 11.78
CA ASP A 376 1.00 23.12 12.15
C ASP A 376 0.44 23.86 10.92
N GLU A 377 1.12 23.82 9.77
CA GLU A 377 0.73 24.50 8.53
C GLU A 377 0.18 23.54 7.46
N GLY A 378 -0.21 22.32 7.82
CA GLY A 378 -0.73 21.30 6.92
C GLY A 378 0.19 20.09 6.75
N LEU A 379 -0.01 19.31 5.67
CA LEU A 379 0.74 18.09 5.45
C LEU A 379 2.21 18.36 5.12
N VAL A 380 3.08 17.52 5.67
CA VAL A 380 4.52 17.51 5.44
C VAL A 380 4.95 16.15 4.89
N ALA A 381 5.72 16.18 3.78
CA ALA A 381 6.15 14.98 3.05
C ALA A 381 7.61 14.66 3.38
N TYR A 382 7.83 13.65 4.20
CA TYR A 382 9.17 13.15 4.54
C TYR A 382 9.63 12.08 3.55
N PRO A 383 10.78 12.25 2.87
CA PRO A 383 11.35 11.20 2.05
C PRO A 383 11.67 9.96 2.89
N THR A 384 11.12 8.79 2.52
CA THR A 384 11.26 7.54 3.29
C THR A 384 12.62 6.85 3.13
N GLY A 385 13.41 7.24 2.16
CA GLY A 385 14.73 6.69 1.91
C GLY A 385 15.13 6.77 0.45
N LYS A 386 16.42 6.62 0.18
CA LYS A 386 16.95 6.55 -1.18
C LYS A 386 17.51 5.16 -1.45
N GLY A 387 17.09 4.58 -2.57
CA GLY A 387 17.64 3.32 -3.06
C GLY A 387 16.56 2.42 -3.65
N SER A 388 16.84 1.89 -4.83
CA SER A 388 15.93 1.02 -5.59
C SER A 388 15.67 -0.33 -4.93
N GLY A 389 16.49 -0.74 -3.95
CA GLY A 389 16.34 -1.99 -3.20
C GLY A 389 15.63 -1.89 -1.85
N ALA A 390 15.12 -0.70 -1.47
CA ALA A 390 14.55 -0.47 -0.14
C ALA A 390 13.07 -0.88 -0.07
N ILE A 391 12.77 -2.15 0.15
CA ILE A 391 11.42 -2.72 0.23
C ILE A 391 10.61 -2.09 1.38
N THR A 392 11.22 -1.93 2.55
CA THR A 392 10.55 -1.34 3.72
C THR A 392 10.12 0.12 3.48
N SER A 393 10.92 0.88 2.74
CA SER A 393 10.58 2.26 2.39
C SER A 393 9.33 2.32 1.52
N PHE A 394 9.14 1.37 0.60
CA PHE A 394 7.93 1.27 -0.22
C PHE A 394 6.71 0.91 0.62
N ALA A 395 6.83 -0.10 1.49
CA ALA A 395 5.72 -0.56 2.34
C ALA A 395 5.25 0.49 3.35
N GLN A 396 6.13 1.42 3.75
CA GLN A 396 5.85 2.46 4.73
C GLN A 396 5.49 3.82 4.13
N ALA A 397 5.66 3.99 2.82
CA ALA A 397 5.33 5.24 2.15
C ALA A 397 3.81 5.41 1.96
N ASP A 398 3.32 6.63 2.12
CA ASP A 398 1.92 6.98 1.82
C ASP A 398 1.72 7.32 0.34
N GLY A 399 2.79 7.75 -0.33
CA GLY A 399 2.77 8.13 -1.72
C GLY A 399 4.15 8.51 -2.24
N PHE A 400 4.18 9.20 -3.35
CA PHE A 400 5.41 9.67 -3.96
C PHE A 400 5.28 11.08 -4.55
N ILE A 401 6.41 11.77 -4.62
CA ILE A 401 6.58 13.04 -5.33
C ILE A 401 7.30 12.75 -6.65
N SER A 402 6.86 13.36 -7.73
CA SER A 402 7.57 13.37 -9.03
C SER A 402 8.43 14.63 -9.13
N ILE A 403 9.73 14.45 -9.36
CA ILE A 403 10.66 15.55 -9.65
C ILE A 403 10.96 15.50 -11.15
N GLU A 404 10.71 16.61 -11.83
CA GLU A 404 10.85 16.73 -13.27
C GLU A 404 12.30 16.52 -13.75
N ALA A 405 12.46 16.01 -14.97
CA ALA A 405 13.74 15.65 -15.54
C ALA A 405 14.75 16.82 -15.67
N LEU A 406 14.26 18.06 -15.68
CA LEU A 406 15.09 19.27 -15.76
C LEU A 406 15.40 19.89 -14.39
N ALA A 407 14.95 19.29 -13.30
CA ALA A 407 15.24 19.74 -11.94
C ALA A 407 16.36 18.89 -11.31
N ASP A 408 17.39 19.55 -10.78
CA ASP A 408 18.50 18.89 -10.06
C ASP A 408 18.25 18.72 -8.57
N ASN A 409 17.19 19.34 -8.07
CA ASN A 409 16.76 19.21 -6.69
C ASN A 409 15.34 19.76 -6.50
N MET A 410 14.72 19.38 -5.35
CA MET A 410 13.57 20.05 -4.77
C MET A 410 14.01 20.73 -3.47
N PRO A 411 13.88 22.07 -3.36
CA PRO A 411 14.32 22.81 -2.17
C PRO A 411 13.53 22.43 -0.91
N ALA A 412 14.19 22.54 0.26
CA ALA A 412 13.45 22.46 1.51
C ALA A 412 12.43 23.61 1.64
N GLY A 413 11.26 23.33 2.20
CA GLY A 413 10.15 24.28 2.32
C GLY A 413 9.26 24.40 1.08
N SER A 414 9.60 23.74 -0.03
CA SER A 414 8.75 23.74 -1.23
C SER A 414 7.45 22.98 -0.99
N GLU A 415 6.38 23.43 -1.63
CA GLU A 415 5.16 22.64 -1.80
C GLU A 415 5.32 21.63 -2.94
N ALA A 416 4.85 20.41 -2.71
CA ALA A 416 4.87 19.35 -3.70
C ALA A 416 3.51 18.66 -3.79
N SER A 417 3.14 18.24 -5.00
CA SER A 417 2.01 17.34 -5.21
C SER A 417 2.45 15.90 -4.92
N VAL A 418 1.82 15.28 -3.93
CA VAL A 418 2.06 13.88 -3.56
C VAL A 418 0.96 13.03 -4.18
N THR A 419 1.33 12.08 -5.05
CA THR A 419 0.43 11.04 -5.54
C THR A 419 0.37 9.94 -4.51
N LEU A 420 -0.83 9.62 -4.02
CA LEU A 420 -1.05 8.65 -2.95
C LEU A 420 -1.10 7.21 -3.49
N PHE A 421 -0.58 6.26 -2.73
CA PHE A 421 -0.73 4.82 -3.02
C PHE A 421 -2.13 4.31 -2.66
N THR A 422 -2.81 4.95 -1.70
CA THR A 422 -4.19 4.65 -1.29
C THR A 422 -5.08 5.88 -1.45
N PRO A 423 -6.41 5.73 -1.63
CA PRO A 423 -7.30 6.87 -1.88
C PRO A 423 -7.33 7.94 -0.78
N HIS A 424 -6.90 7.60 0.43
CA HIS A 424 -6.96 8.49 1.59
C HIS A 424 -5.62 8.51 2.31
N VAL A 425 -5.25 9.70 2.82
CA VAL A 425 -4.14 9.85 3.78
C VAL A 425 -4.59 9.24 5.11
N ARG A 426 -3.78 8.31 5.62
CA ARG A 426 -3.96 7.80 6.99
C ARG A 426 -3.10 8.64 7.92
N VAL A 427 -3.74 9.61 8.60
CA VAL A 427 -3.08 10.38 9.65
C VAL A 427 -2.87 9.45 10.84
N PRO A 428 -1.62 9.20 11.29
CA PRO A 428 -1.36 8.37 12.45
C PRO A 428 -1.75 9.08 13.75
N ASP A 429 -2.12 8.32 14.78
CA ASP A 429 -2.45 8.85 16.10
C ASP A 429 -1.23 9.47 16.78
N LEU A 430 -0.03 8.89 16.55
CA LEU A 430 1.25 9.34 17.07
C LEU A 430 2.31 9.40 15.97
N VAL A 431 3.04 10.51 15.91
CA VAL A 431 4.17 10.72 15.00
C VAL A 431 5.47 10.78 15.79
N VAL A 432 6.41 9.88 15.49
CA VAL A 432 7.74 9.79 16.09
C VAL A 432 8.78 10.02 15.00
N ILE A 433 9.55 11.11 15.09
CA ILE A 433 10.60 11.43 14.10
C ILE A 433 11.95 11.61 14.81
N GLY A 434 12.93 10.78 14.49
CA GLY A 434 14.25 10.92 15.15
C GLY A 434 15.17 9.74 14.94
N SER A 435 15.84 9.35 16.01
CA SER A 435 16.77 8.23 15.99
C SER A 435 16.04 6.91 16.17
N ASN A 436 16.41 5.88 15.44
CA ASN A 436 15.83 4.54 15.56
C ASN A 436 16.56 3.72 16.64
N CYS A 437 15.81 2.89 17.37
CA CYS A 437 16.29 1.91 18.32
C CYS A 437 15.28 0.77 18.47
N THR A 438 15.74 -0.45 18.67
CA THR A 438 14.88 -1.62 18.89
C THR A 438 13.98 -1.49 20.13
N GLY A 439 14.40 -0.73 21.16
CA GLY A 439 13.54 -0.38 22.29
C GLY A 439 12.33 0.49 21.91
N LEU A 440 12.46 1.33 20.87
CA LEU A 440 11.35 2.09 20.34
C LEU A 440 10.32 1.17 19.66
N ASP A 441 10.77 0.14 18.95
CA ASP A 441 9.88 -0.82 18.31
C ASP A 441 9.01 -1.56 19.35
N LEU A 442 9.54 -1.81 20.55
CA LEU A 442 8.78 -2.40 21.66
C LEU A 442 7.65 -1.47 22.12
N VAL A 443 7.93 -0.18 22.33
CA VAL A 443 6.91 0.81 22.70
C VAL A 443 5.83 0.92 21.62
N VAL A 444 6.26 1.04 20.36
CA VAL A 444 5.34 1.09 19.20
C VAL A 444 4.45 -0.16 19.15
N GLY A 445 5.02 -1.34 19.43
CA GLY A 445 4.25 -2.60 19.50
C GLY A 445 3.19 -2.60 20.61
N ILE A 446 3.50 -2.02 21.78
CA ILE A 446 2.53 -1.87 22.88
C ILE A 446 1.38 -0.95 22.45
N LEU A 447 1.68 0.20 21.86
CA LEU A 447 0.69 1.15 21.37
C LEU A 447 -0.21 0.57 20.28
N PHE A 448 0.39 -0.19 19.36
CA PHE A 448 -0.36 -0.85 18.29
C PHE A 448 -1.38 -1.86 18.84
N ARG A 449 -1.00 -2.65 19.87
CA ARG A 449 -1.94 -3.57 20.56
C ARG A 449 -3.03 -2.83 21.33
N ALA A 450 -2.77 -1.60 21.74
CA ALA A 450 -3.77 -0.71 22.31
C ALA A 450 -4.69 -0.03 21.29
N GLY A 451 -4.54 -0.36 19.98
CA GLY A 451 -5.36 0.17 18.90
C GLY A 451 -4.89 1.50 18.32
N LEU A 452 -3.71 1.99 18.70
CA LEU A 452 -3.16 3.25 18.19
C LEU A 452 -2.25 3.01 16.99
N THR A 453 -2.36 3.88 16.00
CA THR A 453 -1.47 3.91 14.83
C THR A 453 -0.27 4.83 15.10
N VAL A 454 0.95 4.34 14.85
CA VAL A 454 2.18 5.10 15.07
C VAL A 454 2.98 5.20 13.77
N ARG A 455 3.38 6.42 13.42
CA ARG A 455 4.30 6.69 12.33
C ARG A 455 5.70 6.95 12.90
N SER A 456 6.66 6.07 12.62
CA SER A 456 8.05 6.26 13.00
C SER A 456 8.92 6.58 11.78
N ILE A 457 9.62 7.71 11.80
CA ILE A 457 10.49 8.18 10.71
C ILE A 457 11.92 8.35 11.21
N ALA A 458 12.86 7.56 10.67
CA ALA A 458 14.26 7.56 11.06
C ALA A 458 15.06 8.62 10.29
N VAL A 459 15.34 9.74 10.92
CA VAL A 459 16.14 10.86 10.36
C VAL A 459 17.38 11.20 11.22
N GLY A 460 17.61 10.44 12.31
CA GLY A 460 18.65 10.69 13.31
C GLY A 460 18.24 11.76 14.32
N SER A 461 19.00 11.86 15.42
CA SER A 461 18.68 12.74 16.57
C SER A 461 18.54 14.22 16.21
N LEU A 462 19.46 14.76 15.41
CA LEU A 462 19.40 16.18 15.01
C LEU A 462 18.22 16.46 14.06
N GLY A 463 17.93 15.54 13.14
CA GLY A 463 16.79 15.63 12.24
C GLY A 463 15.46 15.57 13.00
N GLY A 464 15.37 14.69 14.00
CA GLY A 464 14.21 14.57 14.88
C GLY A 464 13.98 15.82 15.71
N LEU A 465 15.04 16.35 16.31
CA LEU A 465 14.95 17.59 17.09
C LEU A 465 14.50 18.78 16.22
N ALA A 466 15.00 18.86 14.98
CA ALA A 466 14.55 19.88 14.04
C ALA A 466 13.07 19.71 13.64
N ALA A 467 12.60 18.48 13.47
CA ALA A 467 11.19 18.19 13.21
C ALA A 467 10.29 18.57 14.39
N ALA A 468 10.71 18.24 15.62
CA ALA A 468 9.99 18.62 16.85
C ALA A 468 9.87 20.14 17.00
N LYS A 469 10.94 20.89 16.69
CA LYS A 469 10.92 22.38 16.71
C LYS A 469 9.96 22.99 15.68
N ARG A 470 9.64 22.27 14.61
CA ARG A 470 8.65 22.68 13.60
C ARG A 470 7.28 22.04 13.81
N SER A 471 7.07 21.38 14.96
CA SER A 471 5.81 20.69 15.29
C SER A 471 5.39 19.65 14.24
N GLU A 472 6.33 19.00 13.57
CA GLU A 472 6.08 17.97 12.55
C GLU A 472 6.01 16.56 13.15
N CYS A 473 6.29 16.41 14.45
CA CYS A 473 6.11 15.18 15.21
C CYS A 473 5.61 15.47 16.62
N ASP A 474 5.15 14.44 17.30
CA ASP A 474 4.77 14.53 18.72
C ASP A 474 5.99 14.33 19.60
N ILE A 475 6.86 13.41 19.19
CA ILE A 475 7.99 12.92 19.97
C ILE A 475 9.20 12.73 19.05
N ALA A 476 10.37 13.22 19.49
CA ALA A 476 11.63 13.00 18.80
C ALA A 476 12.60 12.20 19.68
N PRO A 477 12.89 10.92 19.34
CA PRO A 477 13.92 10.15 20.02
C PRO A 477 15.32 10.72 19.70
N ILE A 478 16.10 10.98 20.74
CA ILE A 478 17.41 11.60 20.67
C ILE A 478 18.44 10.92 21.57
N HIS A 479 19.72 11.01 21.19
CA HIS A 479 20.87 10.54 21.96
C HIS A 479 22.09 11.41 21.64
N LEU A 480 22.00 12.69 21.99
CA LEU A 480 23.02 13.70 21.72
C LEU A 480 23.87 13.96 22.95
N PHE A 481 25.19 13.83 22.82
CA PHE A 481 26.14 14.12 23.88
C PHE A 481 26.74 15.51 23.68
N ASP A 482 26.68 16.35 24.72
CA ASP A 482 27.35 17.64 24.74
C ASP A 482 28.70 17.53 25.48
N ALA A 483 29.79 17.72 24.74
CA ALA A 483 31.13 17.66 25.29
C ALA A 483 31.46 18.79 26.28
N LYS A 484 30.71 19.91 26.24
CA LYS A 484 30.97 21.04 27.14
C LYS A 484 30.34 20.80 28.51
N THR A 485 29.12 20.36 28.54
CA THR A 485 28.39 20.11 29.80
C THR A 485 28.58 18.68 30.31
N GLN A 486 29.20 17.79 29.52
CA GLN A 486 29.36 16.36 29.81
C GLN A 486 28.00 15.65 30.05
N SER A 487 26.94 16.14 29.43
CA SER A 487 25.56 15.62 29.62
C SER A 487 24.92 15.27 28.29
N TYR A 488 23.89 14.43 28.37
CA TYR A 488 23.09 14.03 27.22
C TYR A 488 21.83 14.87 27.08
N ASN A 489 21.40 15.06 25.86
CA ASN A 489 20.09 15.49 25.37
C ASN A 489 19.60 16.86 25.88
N ALA A 490 19.57 17.11 27.18
CA ALA A 490 19.05 18.35 27.78
C ALA A 490 19.64 19.66 27.19
N PRO A 491 20.97 19.77 26.92
CA PRO A 491 21.56 20.99 26.35
C PRO A 491 21.10 21.34 24.94
N PHE A 492 20.49 20.40 24.23
CA PHE A 492 20.04 20.58 22.84
C PHE A 492 18.59 20.96 22.71
N LEU A 493 17.83 20.92 23.82
CA LEU A 493 16.42 21.31 23.83
C LEU A 493 16.29 22.84 23.70
N SER A 494 15.16 23.25 23.16
CA SER A 494 14.75 24.66 23.09
C SER A 494 13.38 24.83 23.73
N ASP A 495 12.95 26.07 23.91
CA ASP A 495 11.61 26.38 24.39
C ASP A 495 10.56 25.61 23.55
N GLY A 496 9.52 25.11 24.25
CA GLY A 496 8.46 24.30 23.65
C GLY A 496 8.77 22.82 23.53
N LEU A 497 9.94 22.34 24.00
CA LEU A 497 10.30 20.92 24.06
C LEU A 497 10.60 20.51 25.51
N GLU A 498 10.10 19.33 25.89
CA GLU A 498 10.33 18.71 27.19
C GLU A 498 11.15 17.43 27.03
N LEU A 499 12.07 17.18 27.99
CA LEU A 499 12.83 15.92 28.00
C LEU A 499 12.04 14.84 28.73
N VAL A 500 11.81 13.74 28.05
CA VAL A 500 11.27 12.51 28.63
C VAL A 500 12.37 11.46 28.64
N GLU A 501 12.73 10.95 29.82
CA GLU A 501 13.73 9.93 29.97
C GLU A 501 13.28 8.58 29.38
N GLY A 502 14.15 7.99 28.59
CA GLY A 502 13.93 6.69 27.99
C GLY A 502 14.70 5.57 28.68
N TRP A 503 15.83 5.14 28.08
CA TRP A 503 16.66 4.04 28.59
C TRP A 503 18.14 4.29 28.31
N ARG A 504 18.97 3.50 28.96
CA ARG A 504 20.41 3.50 28.78
C ARG A 504 20.83 2.32 27.93
N ARG A 505 21.84 2.53 27.09
CA ARG A 505 22.40 1.49 26.24
C ARG A 505 23.92 1.59 26.19
N MET A 506 24.58 0.45 26.33
CA MET A 506 26.05 0.40 26.27
C MET A 506 26.50 0.39 24.82
N GLN A 507 27.31 1.35 24.42
CA GLN A 507 28.08 1.34 23.16
C GLN A 507 29.43 0.64 23.39
N GLY A 508 29.90 -0.10 22.38
CA GLY A 508 31.15 -0.81 22.48
C GLY A 508 31.71 -1.26 21.14
N ILE A 509 32.97 -1.68 21.17
CA ILE A 509 33.62 -2.30 20.03
C ILE A 509 33.03 -3.69 19.82
N VAL A 510 32.65 -3.97 18.58
CA VAL A 510 32.15 -5.25 18.14
C VAL A 510 33.15 -5.92 17.20
N TYR A 511 33.35 -7.24 17.39
CA TYR A 511 34.31 -8.03 16.63
C TYR A 511 33.90 -9.51 16.56
N ARG A 512 34.48 -10.28 15.64
CA ARG A 512 34.22 -11.73 15.59
C ARG A 512 34.89 -12.42 16.78
N PRO A 513 34.18 -13.32 17.52
CA PRO A 513 34.75 -14.00 18.71
C PRO A 513 36.07 -14.75 18.44
N SER A 514 36.31 -15.15 17.21
CA SER A 514 37.57 -15.82 16.77
C SER A 514 38.76 -14.87 16.57
N ASP A 515 38.56 -13.55 16.59
CA ASP A 515 39.59 -12.58 16.34
C ASP A 515 40.41 -12.32 17.61
N ILE A 516 41.63 -12.88 17.64
CA ILE A 516 42.53 -12.82 18.80
C ILE A 516 42.99 -11.40 19.14
N ARG A 517 42.94 -10.43 18.21
CA ARG A 517 43.36 -9.04 18.44
C ARG A 517 42.51 -8.35 19.50
N PHE A 518 41.27 -8.82 19.68
CA PHE A 518 40.26 -8.23 20.58
C PHE A 518 39.98 -9.07 21.81
N GLN A 519 40.46 -10.32 21.85
CA GLN A 519 40.16 -11.25 22.96
C GLN A 519 40.87 -10.82 24.24
N GLY A 520 40.11 -10.55 25.31
CA GLY A 520 40.63 -10.17 26.62
C GLY A 520 41.22 -8.75 26.69
N ALA A 521 41.14 -7.99 25.59
CA ALA A 521 41.63 -6.61 25.52
C ALA A 521 40.63 -5.63 26.17
N ASP A 522 41.15 -4.56 26.75
CA ASP A 522 40.34 -3.38 27.04
C ASP A 522 40.17 -2.53 25.77
N ALA A 523 39.38 -1.45 25.85
CA ALA A 523 39.07 -0.62 24.70
C ALA A 523 40.29 0.01 24.03
N ASP A 524 41.26 0.50 24.84
CA ASP A 524 42.44 1.15 24.34
C ASP A 524 43.43 0.14 23.73
N GLU A 525 43.54 -1.04 24.32
CA GLU A 525 44.34 -2.14 23.81
C GLU A 525 43.76 -2.65 22.47
N ALA A 526 42.45 -2.83 22.39
CA ALA A 526 41.73 -3.27 21.19
C ALA A 526 41.97 -2.29 20.02
N VAL A 527 41.83 -0.99 20.27
CA VAL A 527 42.07 0.04 19.24
C VAL A 527 43.52 0.10 18.81
N ARG A 528 44.46 0.01 19.77
CA ARG A 528 45.90 -0.04 19.44
C ARG A 528 46.26 -1.26 18.60
N ALA A 529 45.75 -2.43 18.95
CA ALA A 529 45.92 -3.66 18.17
C ALA A 529 45.35 -3.54 16.75
N ALA A 530 44.13 -2.98 16.63
CA ALA A 530 43.48 -2.75 15.34
C ALA A 530 44.26 -1.75 14.46
N LEU A 531 44.77 -0.66 15.05
CA LEU A 531 45.56 0.35 14.32
C LEU A 531 46.97 -0.10 13.96
N ALA A 532 47.54 -1.06 14.70
CA ALA A 532 48.86 -1.63 14.43
C ALA A 532 48.87 -2.62 13.25
N ASP A 533 47.73 -3.21 12.91
CA ASP A 533 47.56 -4.15 11.79
C ASP A 533 46.93 -3.43 10.59
N PRO A 534 47.68 -3.15 9.50
CA PRO A 534 47.14 -2.48 8.33
C PRO A 534 46.05 -3.30 7.60
N ASN A 535 45.91 -4.60 7.86
CA ASN A 535 44.86 -5.44 7.30
C ASN A 535 43.60 -5.49 8.18
N CYS A 536 43.60 -4.85 9.34
CA CYS A 536 42.48 -4.80 10.24
C CYS A 536 41.47 -3.73 9.78
N MET A 537 40.44 -4.18 9.04
CA MET A 537 39.45 -3.28 8.44
C MET A 537 38.36 -2.92 9.44
N MET A 538 38.08 -1.63 9.59
CA MET A 538 36.93 -1.17 10.38
C MET A 538 35.66 -0.95 9.55
N VAL A 539 34.52 -0.93 10.22
CA VAL A 539 33.28 -0.34 9.73
C VAL A 539 32.86 0.80 10.68
N ASN A 540 32.61 1.98 10.11
CA ASN A 540 32.28 3.18 10.87
C ASN A 540 30.75 3.38 10.96
N ARG A 541 30.33 4.54 11.38
CA ARG A 541 28.95 5.04 11.37
C ARG A 541 28.85 6.32 10.53
N ASN A 542 27.68 6.58 10.03
CA ASN A 542 27.39 7.79 9.24
C ASN A 542 27.63 9.06 10.06
N GLN A 543 28.04 10.13 9.36
CA GLN A 543 28.16 11.47 9.95
C GLN A 543 26.83 11.91 10.57
N GLY A 544 26.91 12.61 11.71
CA GLY A 544 25.76 13.08 12.47
C GLY A 544 25.15 12.07 13.46
N SER A 545 25.69 10.84 13.56
CA SER A 545 25.32 9.92 14.64
C SER A 545 26.19 10.13 15.89
N GLY A 546 25.60 10.00 17.09
CA GLY A 546 26.34 10.08 18.36
C GLY A 546 27.47 9.07 18.45
N THR A 547 27.26 7.85 17.95
CA THR A 547 28.26 6.79 17.88
C THR A 547 29.46 7.19 17.01
N ARG A 548 29.23 7.97 15.93
CA ARG A 548 30.33 8.47 15.11
C ARG A 548 31.25 9.44 15.88
N ILE A 549 30.65 10.30 16.71
CA ILE A 549 31.44 11.22 17.57
C ILE A 549 32.32 10.41 18.54
N LEU A 550 31.75 9.36 19.15
CA LEU A 550 32.51 8.45 20.02
C LEU A 550 33.65 7.77 19.27
N ILE A 551 33.40 7.26 18.06
CA ILE A 551 34.42 6.63 17.21
C ILE A 551 35.55 7.62 16.89
N ASP A 552 35.23 8.85 16.49
CA ASP A 552 36.20 9.87 16.12
C ASP A 552 37.03 10.29 17.34
N GLN A 553 36.47 10.33 18.54
CA GLN A 553 37.21 10.55 19.80
C GLN A 553 38.15 9.38 20.10
N LEU A 554 37.69 8.14 19.92
CA LEU A 554 38.46 6.92 20.17
C LEU A 554 39.65 6.79 19.21
N LEU A 555 39.48 7.15 17.95
CA LEU A 555 40.50 7.08 16.91
C LEU A 555 41.46 8.29 16.90
N GLY A 556 41.04 9.44 17.45
CA GLY A 556 41.78 10.68 17.30
C GLY A 556 42.01 11.06 15.83
N PRO A 557 43.25 11.32 15.40
CA PRO A 557 43.57 11.65 14.01
C PRO A 557 43.64 10.42 13.08
N ALA A 558 43.63 9.19 13.63
CA ALA A 558 43.78 7.97 12.84
C ALA A 558 42.56 7.73 11.94
N ARG A 559 42.81 7.25 10.73
CA ARG A 559 41.77 6.89 9.74
C ARG A 559 42.13 5.53 9.14
N PRO A 560 41.86 4.43 9.89
CA PRO A 560 42.18 3.09 9.43
C PRO A 560 41.39 2.70 8.19
N ASP A 561 41.80 1.61 7.54
CA ASP A 561 41.06 1.05 6.40
C ASP A 561 39.61 0.73 6.79
N GLY A 562 38.66 1.07 5.91
CA GLY A 562 37.22 0.95 6.16
C GLY A 562 36.59 2.13 6.91
N TYR A 563 37.36 3.13 7.38
CA TYR A 563 36.82 4.33 8.05
C TYR A 563 35.70 5.03 7.26
N TRP A 564 35.79 5.02 5.95
CA TRP A 564 34.79 5.64 5.06
C TRP A 564 33.61 4.75 4.73
N ASN A 565 33.61 3.49 5.19
CA ASN A 565 32.44 2.61 5.12
C ASN A 565 31.49 2.97 6.29
N GLN A 566 30.38 3.65 5.99
CA GLN A 566 29.53 4.36 6.95
C GLN A 566 28.08 3.92 6.91
N PRO A 567 27.73 2.70 7.34
CA PRO A 567 26.33 2.27 7.44
C PRO A 567 25.53 3.11 8.45
N ARG A 568 24.22 3.21 8.21
CA ARG A 568 23.32 4.09 8.96
C ARG A 568 22.74 3.48 10.24
N SER A 569 22.87 2.17 10.46
CA SER A 569 22.28 1.50 11.62
C SER A 569 23.33 0.69 12.39
N HIS A 570 23.06 0.43 13.66
CA HIS A 570 23.84 -0.46 14.50
C HIS A 570 23.87 -1.89 13.94
N ASN A 571 22.73 -2.38 13.46
CA ASN A 571 22.60 -3.71 12.87
C ASN A 571 23.45 -3.87 11.61
N ALA A 572 23.56 -2.84 10.79
CA ALA A 572 24.39 -2.89 9.58
C ALA A 572 25.90 -2.92 9.90
N VAL A 573 26.32 -2.32 11.02
CA VAL A 573 27.70 -2.46 11.54
C VAL A 573 27.94 -3.90 11.99
N ALA A 574 27.06 -4.46 12.82
CA ALA A 574 27.18 -5.83 13.28
C ALA A 574 27.16 -6.84 12.12
N ALA A 575 26.29 -6.64 11.15
CA ALA A 575 26.23 -7.47 9.94
C ALA A 575 27.54 -7.40 9.13
N ALA A 576 28.17 -6.23 9.00
CA ALA A 576 29.45 -6.10 8.30
C ALA A 576 30.54 -6.92 8.97
N VAL A 577 30.59 -6.93 10.30
CA VAL A 577 31.56 -7.72 11.08
C VAL A 577 31.23 -9.22 11.03
N ALA A 578 29.98 -9.60 11.22
CA ALA A 578 29.53 -10.99 11.18
C ALA A 578 29.78 -11.65 9.80
N GLN A 579 29.59 -10.90 8.72
CA GLN A 579 29.79 -11.34 7.34
C GLN A 579 31.25 -11.21 6.85
N ASN A 580 32.20 -10.92 7.72
CA ASN A 580 33.62 -10.77 7.36
C ASN A 580 33.91 -9.66 6.32
N ARG A 581 33.06 -8.61 6.26
CA ARG A 581 33.28 -7.42 5.42
C ARG A 581 34.09 -6.34 6.15
N ALA A 582 34.17 -6.46 7.47
CA ALA A 582 35.03 -5.69 8.34
C ALA A 582 35.44 -6.59 9.52
N ASP A 583 36.51 -6.23 10.19
CA ASP A 583 37.00 -6.97 11.37
C ASP A 583 36.38 -6.44 12.66
N TRP A 584 36.15 -5.13 12.73
CA TRP A 584 35.59 -4.47 13.88
C TRP A 584 34.78 -3.21 13.53
N GLY A 585 34.01 -2.74 14.50
CA GLY A 585 33.23 -1.50 14.45
C GLY A 585 32.71 -1.12 15.81
N VAL A 586 31.87 -0.10 15.90
CA VAL A 586 31.20 0.28 17.15
C VAL A 586 29.69 0.17 17.00
N THR A 587 29.09 -0.59 17.92
CA THR A 587 27.64 -0.78 17.98
C THR A 587 27.16 -0.79 19.43
N ILE A 588 25.90 -1.15 19.68
CA ILE A 588 25.33 -1.31 21.02
C ILE A 588 25.32 -2.78 21.44
N ALA A 589 25.44 -3.03 22.73
CA ALA A 589 25.57 -4.38 23.29
C ALA A 589 24.47 -5.37 22.83
N PRO A 590 23.17 -5.03 22.83
CA PRO A 590 22.13 -5.95 22.39
C PRO A 590 22.26 -6.39 20.93
N VAL A 591 22.73 -5.49 20.06
CA VAL A 591 22.93 -5.79 18.63
C VAL A 591 24.14 -6.71 18.43
N ALA A 592 25.22 -6.49 19.19
CA ALA A 592 26.36 -7.40 19.18
C ALA A 592 25.97 -8.80 19.64
N GLN A 593 25.23 -8.90 20.73
CA GLN A 593 24.74 -10.16 21.32
C GLN A 593 23.84 -10.93 20.34
N SER A 594 22.86 -10.24 19.73
CA SER A 594 21.95 -10.89 18.77
C SER A 594 22.66 -11.38 17.51
N ALA A 595 23.79 -10.75 17.15
CA ALA A 595 24.62 -11.16 16.02
C ALA A 595 25.69 -12.22 16.40
N GLY A 596 25.77 -12.67 17.66
CA GLY A 596 26.76 -13.64 18.13
C GLY A 596 28.20 -13.12 18.09
N LEU A 597 28.39 -11.81 18.25
CA LEU A 597 29.69 -11.13 18.16
C LEU A 597 30.30 -10.86 19.54
N GLY A 598 31.62 -10.75 19.60
CA GLY A 598 32.32 -10.26 20.77
C GLY A 598 32.09 -8.77 20.98
N PHE A 599 32.13 -8.31 22.25
CA PHE A 599 31.79 -6.94 22.60
C PHE A 599 32.71 -6.43 23.71
N ILE A 600 33.32 -5.24 23.48
CA ILE A 600 34.11 -4.52 24.49
C ILE A 600 33.38 -3.22 24.78
N ALA A 601 32.91 -3.03 26.01
CA ALA A 601 32.15 -1.86 26.43
C ALA A 601 32.99 -0.58 26.36
N LEU A 602 32.45 0.51 25.86
CA LEU A 602 33.07 1.82 25.73
C LEU A 602 32.40 2.88 26.62
N LYS A 603 31.13 3.15 26.32
CA LYS A 603 30.42 4.24 26.98
C LYS A 603 28.91 3.96 27.01
N GLU A 604 28.29 4.27 28.14
CA GLU A 604 26.86 4.31 28.26
C GLU A 604 26.29 5.54 27.54
N GLU A 605 25.21 5.34 26.80
CA GLU A 605 24.51 6.34 26.03
C GLU A 605 23.06 6.46 26.50
N HIS A 606 22.57 7.69 26.60
CA HIS A 606 21.20 7.99 27.00
C HIS A 606 20.32 8.14 25.74
N TYR A 607 19.35 7.26 25.59
CA TYR A 607 18.34 7.35 24.55
C TYR A 607 17.06 7.86 25.17
N ASP A 608 16.79 9.15 24.98
CA ASP A 608 15.68 9.88 25.57
C ASP A 608 14.80 10.47 24.46
N PHE A 609 13.75 11.18 24.86
CA PHE A 609 12.76 11.75 23.94
C PHE A 609 12.60 13.23 24.15
N ALA A 610 12.63 14.01 23.08
CA ALA A 610 12.15 15.39 23.09
C ALA A 610 10.66 15.37 22.73
N LEU A 611 9.81 15.73 23.69
CA LEU A 611 8.36 15.85 23.57
C LEU A 611 8.00 17.26 23.17
N VAL A 612 7.12 17.45 22.20
CA VAL A 612 6.55 18.75 21.85
C VAL A 612 5.51 19.14 22.91
N SER A 613 5.80 20.14 23.76
CA SER A 613 5.00 20.50 24.92
C SER A 613 3.53 20.81 24.57
N ALA A 614 3.29 21.48 23.44
CA ALA A 614 1.94 21.78 22.97
C ALA A 614 1.11 20.52 22.61
N ARG A 615 1.76 19.36 22.44
CA ARG A 615 1.14 18.09 22.10
C ARG A 615 1.04 17.12 23.28
N ASN A 616 1.49 17.52 24.47
CA ASN A 616 1.53 16.68 25.65
C ASN A 616 0.15 16.08 26.00
N GLU A 617 -0.92 16.90 25.93
CA GLU A 617 -2.28 16.47 26.27
C GLU A 617 -2.95 15.54 25.22
N ARG A 618 -2.30 15.25 24.11
CA ARG A 618 -2.86 14.33 23.10
C ARG A 618 -2.97 12.92 23.69
N PRO A 619 -4.11 12.22 23.51
CA PRO A 619 -4.31 10.87 24.06
C PRO A 619 -3.22 9.87 23.65
N ALA A 620 -2.74 9.95 22.41
CA ALA A 620 -1.68 9.06 21.91
C ALA A 620 -0.31 9.34 22.55
N VAL A 621 -0.02 10.61 22.88
CA VAL A 621 1.18 11.01 23.62
C VAL A 621 1.12 10.49 25.06
N GLN A 622 -0.03 10.64 25.72
CA GLN A 622 -0.23 10.13 27.08
C GLN A 622 -0.15 8.59 27.12
N ALA A 623 -0.67 7.93 26.10
CA ALA A 623 -0.52 6.47 25.96
C ALA A 623 0.95 6.06 25.79
N PHE A 624 1.74 6.83 25.02
CA PHE A 624 3.17 6.59 24.87
C PHE A 624 3.92 6.73 26.20
N LEU A 625 3.66 7.81 26.96
CA LEU A 625 4.26 8.04 28.28
C LEU A 625 3.90 6.92 29.27
N THR A 626 2.65 6.47 29.24
CA THR A 626 2.17 5.34 30.05
C THR A 626 2.86 4.03 29.62
N ALA A 627 3.00 3.79 28.33
CA ALA A 627 3.67 2.60 27.81
C ALA A 627 5.14 2.54 28.26
N LEU A 628 5.87 3.67 28.27
CA LEU A 628 7.26 3.76 28.74
C LEU A 628 7.43 3.32 30.20
N THR A 629 6.41 3.45 31.03
CA THR A 629 6.46 3.08 32.47
C THR A 629 5.78 1.75 32.77
N SER A 630 5.22 1.10 31.75
CA SER A 630 4.50 -0.15 31.92
C SER A 630 5.42 -1.33 32.32
N PRO A 631 4.92 -2.31 33.10
CA PRO A 631 5.67 -3.53 33.44
C PRO A 631 6.12 -4.29 32.19
N GLU A 632 5.26 -4.39 31.17
CA GLU A 632 5.56 -5.06 29.92
C GLU A 632 6.77 -4.43 29.20
N PHE A 633 6.82 -3.10 29.16
CA PHE A 633 7.94 -2.39 28.58
C PHE A 633 9.23 -2.61 29.38
N ASN A 634 9.17 -2.50 30.71
CA ASN A 634 10.33 -2.65 31.56
C ASN A 634 10.96 -4.05 31.41
N GLU A 635 10.16 -5.11 31.49
CA GLU A 635 10.63 -6.47 31.27
C GLU A 635 11.18 -6.68 29.83
N GLY A 636 10.58 -6.06 28.84
CA GLY A 636 11.02 -6.14 27.46
C GLY A 636 12.37 -5.46 27.24
N ILE A 637 12.56 -4.26 27.78
CA ILE A 637 13.80 -3.48 27.69
C ILE A 637 14.97 -4.21 28.39
N GLU A 638 14.71 -4.77 29.58
CA GLU A 638 15.74 -5.54 30.31
C GLU A 638 16.14 -6.81 29.55
N ARG A 639 15.17 -7.54 28.98
CA ARG A 639 15.47 -8.71 28.14
C ARG A 639 16.28 -8.37 26.90
N MET A 640 16.14 -7.13 26.38
CA MET A 640 16.97 -6.63 25.28
C MET A 640 18.36 -6.18 25.74
N GLY A 641 18.69 -6.21 27.03
CA GLY A 641 19.98 -5.77 27.57
C GLY A 641 20.12 -4.25 27.67
N PHE A 642 19.02 -3.51 27.69
CA PHE A 642 18.99 -2.09 28.01
C PHE A 642 18.69 -1.90 29.50
N THR A 643 19.09 -0.76 30.06
CA THR A 643 18.84 -0.41 31.46
C THR A 643 17.96 0.83 31.57
N ARG A 644 17.16 0.90 32.62
CA ARG A 644 16.38 2.10 32.96
C ARG A 644 17.26 3.11 33.70
N PRO A 645 17.01 4.42 33.55
CA PRO A 645 17.57 5.41 34.47
C PRO A 645 17.14 5.05 35.91
N GLY A 646 18.07 5.13 36.84
CA GLY A 646 17.82 4.87 38.25
C GLY A 646 17.03 5.97 38.94
#